data_b46ee903d4bd6f06eb967f89a52fff10
#
_entry.id   b46ee903d4bd6f06eb967f89a52fff10
#
_cell.length_a   1.000
_cell.length_b   1.000
_cell.length_c   1.000
_cell.angle_alpha   90.00
_cell.angle_beta   90.00
_cell.angle_gamma   90.00
#
_symmetry.space_group_name_H-M   'P 1'
#
loop_
_entity.id
_entity.type
_entity.pdbx_description
1 polymer ?
#
loop_
_entity_poly.entity_id
_entity_poly.type
_entity_poly.pdbx_seq_one_letter_code
_entity_poly.pdbx_strand_id
1 'polypeptide(L)'
;MIKRVREAYALAGGGSAAPFYGLAAALAMAVPLFAGALTGHGPQGSMIALGAYLVALRTPEGPYGARARDLAVGVLVVALGSTAGGLLSGHTWLAVAAVPPLIALGVAVPRIGSTAGLAVLLSAVRPPSADVIGIGLLELIGGLLTAGLLLAPWPARRLRPLRAALSEAADAVAEALDAVAQDVVAADAAPLDAVELTNPDLLDVARIPDWEAKRRAASEALTTARATYALYRSGHGGGEPTRPERLIDALGRVLHETVTLQAVIEAAKNYPPDRDWQLETQTAIWALAARLRLLAGAVATAGEAPLGGEESAAVRRLGRAAEHIRRAGLAGDEDLIAVSLIGQVNRSIVRIAGEIASTRRIVAGGLRFGVGPPRLPETLDPMPVWAEARRAVRTRSPMFRQVARVFVTAVASMSIAAALHLSHGHWMTVTAMLSLRATYGETVERLVQRVGGTAAGAVVAALILTLAADQPTTALIVFGFALAGFAMRSVSFAYWALFGTPLAMMLLDFSTPAGWATAGERIVLTFAGTLMSFLAVRLLWPAGHLERLPVRLERLLDTHAHLVRTTADVLAGERVRLPYDRIVGAERAAEAVADTGRRLGQERVPDEGLIAILETAVDAAHRTRDHLIAVARLSREEAVDTGPMPEILDRLADQLEETADLVAEPADRAPGEPSPVEELSEELADLDSHLSTLTRRRRAEIASGGGGEDMTPVQHALLQVSGTRHTIGALRRDTETVIESSLAAVDRLQERDRRTSLRLRP
;
A
#
# COMPACT_ATOMS: atom_id res chain seq x y z
N MET A 1 -0.98 23.81 12.58
CA MET A 1 -2.38 23.93 12.10
C MET A 1 -2.46 24.52 10.70
N ILE A 2 -1.87 25.69 10.41
CA ILE A 2 -1.89 26.34 9.08
C ILE A 2 -1.30 25.45 7.98
N LYS A 3 -0.16 24.75 8.22
CA LYS A 3 0.46 23.80 7.29
C LYS A 3 -0.51 22.65 6.93
N ARG A 4 -1.20 22.06 7.90
CA ARG A 4 -2.20 20.99 7.69
C ARG A 4 -3.45 21.49 6.94
N VAL A 5 -3.88 22.72 7.17
CA VAL A 5 -4.97 23.33 6.39
C VAL A 5 -4.56 23.48 4.93
N ARG A 6 -3.33 23.96 4.68
CA ARG A 6 -2.79 24.09 3.33
C ARG A 6 -2.64 22.73 2.63
N GLU A 7 -2.18 21.72 3.35
CA GLU A 7 -2.07 20.34 2.86
C GLU A 7 -3.45 19.72 2.56
N ALA A 8 -4.46 19.97 3.40
CA ALA A 8 -5.83 19.47 3.21
C ALA A 8 -6.51 20.02 1.92
N TYR A 9 -6.12 21.21 1.48
CA TYR A 9 -6.62 21.81 0.23
C TYR A 9 -5.63 21.70 -0.92
N ALA A 10 -4.42 21.18 -0.72
CA ALA A 10 -3.52 20.90 -1.80
C ALA A 10 -4.12 19.77 -2.68
N LEU A 11 -4.08 19.97 -3.99
CA LEU A 11 -4.60 19.03 -5.00
C LEU A 11 -3.80 17.71 -5.10
N ALA A 12 -2.99 17.40 -4.13
CA ALA A 12 -2.09 16.26 -4.08
C ALA A 12 -2.74 14.96 -3.56
N GLY A 13 -4.01 14.72 -3.88
CA GLY A 13 -4.57 13.38 -3.77
C GLY A 13 -4.28 12.62 -5.05
N GLY A 14 -3.43 11.61 -5.03
CA GLY A 14 -3.03 10.80 -6.18
C GLY A 14 -4.15 9.94 -6.80
N GLY A 15 -5.42 10.26 -6.56
CA GLY A 15 -6.56 9.57 -7.14
C GLY A 15 -6.99 10.20 -8.47
N SER A 16 -7.17 9.39 -9.52
CA SER A 16 -7.75 9.84 -10.79
C SER A 16 -9.26 9.99 -10.67
N ALA A 17 -9.84 10.98 -11.38
CA ALA A 17 -11.28 11.13 -11.47
C ALA A 17 -11.95 9.87 -12.05
N ALA A 18 -13.13 9.51 -11.52
CA ALA A 18 -13.90 8.34 -11.92
C ALA A 18 -15.20 8.73 -12.67
N PRO A 19 -15.11 9.28 -13.90
CA PRO A 19 -16.27 9.87 -14.60
C PRO A 19 -17.36 8.83 -14.87
N PHE A 20 -17.01 7.60 -15.17
CA PHE A 20 -17.99 6.53 -15.37
C PHE A 20 -18.78 6.21 -14.10
N TYR A 21 -18.12 6.19 -12.95
CA TYR A 21 -18.77 5.99 -11.65
C TYR A 21 -19.74 7.13 -11.35
N GLY A 22 -19.27 8.36 -11.57
CA GLY A 22 -20.11 9.56 -11.44
C GLY A 22 -21.35 9.52 -12.34
N LEU A 23 -21.18 9.15 -13.60
CA LEU A 23 -22.29 9.04 -14.56
C LEU A 23 -23.32 7.96 -14.13
N ALA A 24 -22.86 6.78 -13.75
CA ALA A 24 -23.76 5.71 -13.32
C ALA A 24 -24.53 6.08 -12.05
N ALA A 25 -23.86 6.68 -11.06
CA ALA A 25 -24.49 7.17 -9.84
C ALA A 25 -25.49 8.32 -10.13
N ALA A 26 -25.12 9.26 -11.00
CA ALA A 26 -25.99 10.38 -11.39
C ALA A 26 -27.26 9.91 -12.11
N LEU A 27 -27.15 8.97 -13.04
CA LEU A 27 -28.28 8.37 -13.71
C LEU A 27 -29.20 7.61 -12.74
N ALA A 28 -28.62 6.84 -11.81
CA ALA A 28 -29.37 6.09 -10.82
C ALA A 28 -30.25 6.99 -9.92
N MET A 29 -29.79 8.22 -9.65
CA MET A 29 -30.52 9.19 -8.84
C MET A 29 -31.47 10.07 -9.67
N ALA A 30 -30.98 10.61 -10.78
CA ALA A 30 -31.73 11.59 -11.56
C ALA A 30 -32.92 10.97 -12.32
N VAL A 31 -32.78 9.75 -12.83
CA VAL A 31 -33.87 9.10 -13.59
C VAL A 31 -35.15 8.91 -12.74
N PRO A 32 -35.09 8.35 -11.52
CA PRO A 32 -36.27 8.24 -10.66
C PRO A 32 -36.85 9.60 -10.25
N LEU A 33 -35.99 10.61 -9.99
CA LEU A 33 -36.45 11.97 -9.65
C LEU A 33 -37.19 12.60 -10.80
N PHE A 34 -36.65 12.53 -12.00
CA PHE A 34 -37.23 13.09 -13.20
C PHE A 34 -38.53 12.38 -13.56
N ALA A 35 -38.56 11.05 -13.50
CA ALA A 35 -39.79 10.28 -13.71
C ALA A 35 -40.88 10.63 -12.68
N GLY A 36 -40.49 10.71 -11.39
CA GLY A 36 -41.40 11.11 -10.32
C GLY A 36 -41.95 12.53 -10.51
N ALA A 37 -41.11 13.48 -10.93
CA ALA A 37 -41.52 14.86 -11.22
C ALA A 37 -42.53 14.93 -12.38
N LEU A 38 -42.32 14.19 -13.47
CA LEU A 38 -43.20 14.15 -14.61
C LEU A 38 -44.55 13.45 -14.36
N THR A 39 -44.55 12.43 -13.49
CA THR A 39 -45.75 11.63 -13.21
C THR A 39 -46.52 12.08 -11.96
N GLY A 40 -46.08 13.14 -11.29
CA GLY A 40 -46.66 13.62 -10.04
C GLY A 40 -46.36 12.78 -8.81
N HIS A 41 -45.39 11.84 -8.91
CA HIS A 41 -44.95 10.96 -7.84
C HIS A 41 -43.57 11.38 -7.29
N GLY A 42 -43.33 12.68 -7.12
CA GLY A 42 -42.06 13.26 -6.64
C GLY A 42 -41.53 12.63 -5.36
N PRO A 43 -42.35 12.45 -4.29
CA PRO A 43 -41.88 11.78 -3.06
C PRO A 43 -41.34 10.36 -3.27
N GLN A 44 -42.03 9.55 -4.09
CA GLN A 44 -41.54 8.19 -4.41
C GLN A 44 -40.23 8.21 -5.20
N GLY A 45 -40.14 9.13 -6.19
CA GLY A 45 -38.91 9.36 -6.94
C GLY A 45 -37.73 9.73 -6.04
N SER A 46 -37.94 10.59 -5.03
CA SER A 46 -36.88 10.97 -4.08
C SER A 46 -36.48 9.84 -3.16
N MET A 47 -37.38 8.92 -2.75
CA MET A 47 -37.02 7.74 -1.97
C MET A 47 -36.17 6.76 -2.78
N ILE A 48 -36.51 6.50 -4.03
CA ILE A 48 -35.71 5.68 -4.94
C ILE A 48 -34.32 6.32 -5.13
N ALA A 49 -34.25 7.62 -5.37
CA ALA A 49 -33.01 8.35 -5.54
C ALA A 49 -32.14 8.34 -4.29
N LEU A 50 -32.72 8.37 -3.09
CA LEU A 50 -31.98 8.28 -1.83
C LEU A 50 -31.40 6.88 -1.61
N GLY A 51 -32.13 5.82 -1.90
CA GLY A 51 -31.61 4.46 -1.91
C GLY A 51 -30.45 4.31 -2.88
N ALA A 52 -30.58 4.89 -4.09
CA ALA A 52 -29.49 4.95 -5.06
C ALA A 52 -28.26 5.69 -4.51
N TYR A 53 -28.44 6.84 -3.88
CA TYR A 53 -27.40 7.63 -3.25
C TYR A 53 -26.65 6.85 -2.16
N LEU A 54 -27.38 6.23 -1.23
CA LEU A 54 -26.79 5.48 -0.12
C LEU A 54 -25.96 4.28 -0.61
N VAL A 55 -26.42 3.56 -1.63
CA VAL A 55 -25.66 2.46 -2.23
C VAL A 55 -24.44 2.97 -3.01
N ALA A 56 -24.58 4.09 -3.75
CA ALA A 56 -23.44 4.71 -4.44
C ALA A 56 -22.35 5.21 -3.48
N LEU A 57 -22.69 5.55 -2.23
CA LEU A 57 -21.68 5.94 -1.22
C LEU A 57 -20.68 4.84 -0.87
N ARG A 58 -20.99 3.57 -1.11
CA ARG A 58 -20.10 2.46 -0.76
C ARG A 58 -18.82 2.41 -1.58
N THR A 59 -18.80 2.94 -2.81
CA THR A 59 -17.63 2.93 -3.72
C THR A 59 -16.93 1.58 -3.74
N PRO A 60 -17.57 0.52 -4.24
CA PRO A 60 -17.01 -0.82 -4.20
C PRO A 60 -15.73 -0.90 -5.03
N GLU A 61 -14.66 -1.43 -4.44
CA GLU A 61 -13.36 -1.62 -5.05
C GLU A 61 -13.15 -3.06 -5.51
N GLY A 62 -12.11 -3.29 -6.32
CA GLY A 62 -11.73 -4.61 -6.76
C GLY A 62 -12.47 -5.13 -8.00
N PRO A 63 -12.42 -6.45 -8.26
CA PRO A 63 -13.04 -7.07 -9.44
C PRO A 63 -14.56 -7.07 -9.35
N TYR A 64 -15.22 -7.16 -10.52
CA TYR A 64 -16.67 -7.06 -10.61
C TYR A 64 -17.43 -8.06 -9.74
N GLY A 65 -16.92 -9.26 -9.48
CA GLY A 65 -17.53 -10.22 -8.55
C GLY A 65 -17.55 -9.75 -7.10
N ALA A 66 -16.44 -9.17 -6.64
CA ALA A 66 -16.36 -8.57 -5.31
C ALA A 66 -17.25 -7.33 -5.22
N ARG A 67 -17.25 -6.47 -6.25
CA ARG A 67 -18.15 -5.30 -6.36
C ARG A 67 -19.61 -5.69 -6.33
N ALA A 68 -20.00 -6.73 -7.08
CA ALA A 68 -21.38 -7.20 -7.10
C ALA A 68 -21.84 -7.67 -5.72
N ARG A 69 -20.97 -8.40 -5.00
CA ARG A 69 -21.26 -8.84 -3.63
C ARG A 69 -21.37 -7.66 -2.66
N ASP A 70 -20.44 -6.71 -2.72
CA ASP A 70 -20.47 -5.55 -1.84
C ASP A 70 -21.69 -4.66 -2.12
N LEU A 71 -22.06 -4.46 -3.39
CA LEU A 71 -23.27 -3.77 -3.78
C LEU A 71 -24.52 -4.52 -3.34
N ALA A 72 -24.59 -5.85 -3.48
CA ALA A 72 -25.74 -6.64 -3.03
C ALA A 72 -25.94 -6.52 -1.52
N VAL A 73 -24.85 -6.64 -0.74
CA VAL A 73 -24.90 -6.39 0.71
C VAL A 73 -25.33 -4.95 0.99
N GLY A 74 -24.81 -3.99 0.25
CA GLY A 74 -25.19 -2.57 0.38
C GLY A 74 -26.66 -2.31 0.14
N VAL A 75 -27.22 -2.88 -0.90
CA VAL A 75 -28.66 -2.77 -1.24
C VAL A 75 -29.53 -3.32 -0.09
N LEU A 76 -29.20 -4.52 0.40
CA LEU A 76 -29.93 -5.15 1.51
C LEU A 76 -29.81 -4.34 2.80
N VAL A 77 -28.62 -3.91 3.13
CA VAL A 77 -28.33 -3.13 4.35
C VAL A 77 -29.01 -1.78 4.33
N VAL A 78 -29.06 -1.10 3.18
CA VAL A 78 -29.78 0.17 3.03
C VAL A 78 -31.27 -0.05 3.19
N ALA A 79 -31.87 -1.00 2.48
CA ALA A 79 -33.30 -1.28 2.57
C ALA A 79 -33.75 -1.68 3.99
N LEU A 80 -33.02 -2.58 4.63
CA LEU A 80 -33.30 -2.99 6.02
C LEU A 80 -33.06 -1.84 7.00
N GLY A 81 -32.01 -1.06 6.80
CA GLY A 81 -31.69 0.12 7.62
C GLY A 81 -32.79 1.18 7.53
N SER A 82 -33.27 1.45 6.32
CA SER A 82 -34.38 2.41 6.11
C SER A 82 -35.69 1.94 6.73
N THR A 83 -36.00 0.66 6.62
CA THR A 83 -37.18 0.09 7.28
C THR A 83 -37.05 0.18 8.79
N ALA A 84 -35.90 -0.22 9.35
CA ALA A 84 -35.62 -0.14 10.80
C ALA A 84 -35.69 1.31 11.32
N GLY A 85 -35.11 2.26 10.56
CA GLY A 85 -35.18 3.68 10.91
C GLY A 85 -36.61 4.23 10.85
N GLY A 86 -37.40 3.83 9.84
CA GLY A 86 -38.79 4.20 9.71
C GLY A 86 -39.67 3.72 10.87
N LEU A 87 -39.40 2.54 11.43
CA LEU A 87 -40.09 2.05 12.63
C LEU A 87 -39.73 2.86 13.90
N LEU A 88 -38.59 3.54 13.92
CA LEU A 88 -38.17 4.42 15.00
C LEU A 88 -38.65 5.86 14.82
N SER A 89 -39.20 6.20 13.67
CA SER A 89 -39.71 7.55 13.38
C SER A 89 -40.83 7.93 14.33
N GLY A 90 -40.85 9.18 14.77
CA GLY A 90 -41.82 9.66 15.77
C GLY A 90 -41.47 9.34 17.23
N HIS A 91 -40.44 8.51 17.48
CA HIS A 91 -40.01 8.14 18.82
C HIS A 91 -38.58 8.63 19.10
N THR A 92 -38.39 9.93 19.27
CA THR A 92 -37.08 10.60 19.33
C THR A 92 -36.07 9.93 20.30
N TRP A 93 -36.50 9.68 21.56
CA TRP A 93 -35.62 9.07 22.55
C TRP A 93 -35.35 7.59 22.30
N LEU A 94 -36.26 6.88 21.67
CA LEU A 94 -36.04 5.50 21.22
C LEU A 94 -35.03 5.46 20.08
N ALA A 95 -35.09 6.44 19.16
CA ALA A 95 -34.11 6.58 18.11
C ALA A 95 -32.71 6.93 18.69
N VAL A 96 -32.62 7.80 19.70
CA VAL A 96 -31.35 8.10 20.42
C VAL A 96 -30.74 6.84 21.05
N ALA A 97 -31.57 5.92 21.56
CA ALA A 97 -31.09 4.66 22.16
C ALA A 97 -30.68 3.62 21.11
N ALA A 98 -31.41 3.50 19.98
CA ALA A 98 -31.25 2.41 19.01
C ALA A 98 -30.31 2.73 17.83
N VAL A 99 -30.25 3.99 17.36
CA VAL A 99 -29.47 4.34 16.17
C VAL A 99 -27.96 4.31 16.43
N PRO A 100 -27.39 4.87 17.51
CA PRO A 100 -25.95 4.86 17.75
C PRO A 100 -25.33 3.45 17.82
N PRO A 101 -25.93 2.42 18.45
CA PRO A 101 -25.44 1.06 18.37
C PRO A 101 -25.36 0.50 16.94
N LEU A 102 -26.35 0.82 16.10
CA LEU A 102 -26.38 0.39 14.70
C LEU A 102 -25.31 1.12 13.85
N ILE A 103 -25.06 2.39 14.13
CA ILE A 103 -23.92 3.13 13.54
C ILE A 103 -22.60 2.48 13.95
N ALA A 104 -22.43 2.21 15.23
CA ALA A 104 -21.22 1.57 15.78
C ALA A 104 -21.00 0.17 15.16
N LEU A 105 -22.05 -0.62 15.02
CA LEU A 105 -22.01 -1.92 14.35
C LEU A 105 -21.56 -1.78 12.87
N GLY A 106 -22.08 -0.78 12.15
CA GLY A 106 -21.66 -0.50 10.77
C GLY A 106 -20.18 -0.14 10.65
N VAL A 107 -19.61 0.54 11.66
CA VAL A 107 -18.16 0.83 11.72
C VAL A 107 -17.36 -0.40 12.14
N ALA A 108 -17.88 -1.20 13.05
CA ALA A 108 -17.21 -2.41 13.55
C ALA A 108 -17.11 -3.52 12.48
N VAL A 109 -18.11 -3.60 11.59
CA VAL A 109 -18.18 -4.63 10.55
C VAL A 109 -18.02 -3.98 9.17
N PRO A 110 -16.82 -4.00 8.56
CA PRO A 110 -16.55 -3.34 7.28
C PRO A 110 -17.51 -3.76 6.14
N ARG A 111 -18.00 -5.00 6.18
CA ARG A 111 -18.98 -5.52 5.18
C ARG A 111 -20.33 -4.81 5.26
N ILE A 112 -20.77 -4.42 6.46
CA ILE A 112 -22.01 -3.64 6.66
C ILE A 112 -21.75 -2.18 6.28
N GLY A 113 -20.64 -1.62 6.74
CA GLY A 113 -20.18 -0.27 6.43
C GLY A 113 -21.02 0.85 7.07
N SER A 114 -20.53 2.07 6.96
CA SER A 114 -21.18 3.26 7.55
C SER A 114 -22.52 3.62 6.87
N THR A 115 -22.83 3.08 5.69
CA THR A 115 -24.07 3.34 4.96
C THR A 115 -25.30 2.76 5.66
N ALA A 116 -25.15 1.67 6.43
CA ALA A 116 -26.21 1.14 7.29
C ALA A 116 -26.68 2.16 8.33
N GLY A 117 -25.73 2.72 9.07
CA GLY A 117 -26.01 3.75 10.07
C GLY A 117 -26.64 5.01 9.47
N LEU A 118 -26.19 5.40 8.28
CA LEU A 118 -26.80 6.53 7.55
C LEU A 118 -28.25 6.24 7.13
N ALA A 119 -28.53 5.05 6.62
CA ALA A 119 -29.88 4.67 6.21
C ALA A 119 -30.84 4.68 7.42
N VAL A 120 -30.44 4.08 8.53
CA VAL A 120 -31.24 4.07 9.78
C VAL A 120 -31.46 5.50 10.29
N LEU A 121 -30.40 6.31 10.38
CA LEU A 121 -30.47 7.69 10.89
C LEU A 121 -31.39 8.56 10.04
N LEU A 122 -31.20 8.55 8.71
CA LEU A 122 -32.00 9.39 7.80
C LEU A 122 -33.46 9.00 7.78
N SER A 123 -33.76 7.71 7.94
CA SER A 123 -35.17 7.25 7.99
C SER A 123 -35.84 7.48 9.36
N ALA A 124 -35.06 7.40 10.47
CA ALA A 124 -35.60 7.66 11.80
C ALA A 124 -36.01 9.12 12.06
N VAL A 125 -35.40 10.05 11.31
CA VAL A 125 -35.69 11.49 11.44
C VAL A 125 -36.88 11.96 10.57
N ARG A 126 -37.31 11.13 9.63
CA ARG A 126 -38.47 11.46 8.79
C ARG A 126 -39.78 11.49 9.58
N PRO A 127 -40.80 12.24 9.10
CA PRO A 127 -42.14 12.15 9.66
C PRO A 127 -42.63 10.70 9.67
N PRO A 128 -43.36 10.28 10.73
CA PRO A 128 -43.95 8.96 10.78
C PRO A 128 -44.83 8.66 9.57
N SER A 129 -44.61 7.56 8.88
CA SER A 129 -45.41 7.12 7.76
C SER A 129 -46.08 5.79 8.10
N ALA A 130 -47.30 5.58 7.59
CA ALA A 130 -48.00 4.32 7.74
C ALA A 130 -47.39 3.18 6.91
N ASP A 131 -46.65 3.50 5.84
CA ASP A 131 -46.06 2.54 4.91
C ASP A 131 -44.50 2.53 5.01
N VAL A 132 -43.99 2.13 6.14
CA VAL A 132 -42.55 2.01 6.38
C VAL A 132 -41.91 0.95 5.46
N ILE A 133 -42.63 -0.14 5.18
CA ILE A 133 -42.12 -1.22 4.32
C ILE A 133 -42.05 -0.74 2.87
N GLY A 134 -43.05 -0.01 2.38
CA GLY A 134 -43.05 0.57 1.05
C GLY A 134 -41.86 1.52 0.83
N ILE A 135 -41.50 2.34 1.82
CA ILE A 135 -40.31 3.20 1.77
C ILE A 135 -39.05 2.37 1.63
N GLY A 136 -38.88 1.32 2.44
CA GLY A 136 -37.73 0.40 2.33
C GLY A 136 -37.65 -0.28 0.97
N LEU A 137 -38.79 -0.65 0.37
CA LEU A 137 -38.85 -1.23 -0.97
C LEU A 137 -38.47 -0.21 -2.07
N LEU A 138 -38.87 1.05 -1.95
CA LEU A 138 -38.48 2.10 -2.88
C LEU A 138 -36.97 2.35 -2.83
N GLU A 139 -36.37 2.40 -1.64
CA GLU A 139 -34.92 2.52 -1.49
C GLU A 139 -34.17 1.29 -2.00
N LEU A 140 -34.73 0.08 -1.84
CA LEU A 140 -34.20 -1.16 -2.44
C LEU A 140 -34.16 -1.06 -3.97
N ILE A 141 -35.23 -0.58 -4.61
CA ILE A 141 -35.28 -0.36 -6.06
C ILE A 141 -34.17 0.59 -6.50
N GLY A 142 -33.99 1.71 -5.81
CA GLY A 142 -32.92 2.67 -6.07
C GLY A 142 -31.53 2.04 -5.93
N GLY A 143 -31.33 1.24 -4.89
CA GLY A 143 -30.08 0.50 -4.68
C GLY A 143 -29.82 -0.52 -5.80
N LEU A 144 -30.82 -1.27 -6.23
CA LEU A 144 -30.73 -2.22 -7.36
C LEU A 144 -30.42 -1.50 -8.68
N LEU A 145 -31.02 -0.34 -8.91
CA LEU A 145 -30.74 0.48 -10.10
C LEU A 145 -29.27 0.92 -10.11
N THR A 146 -28.75 1.40 -8.98
CA THR A 146 -27.33 1.76 -8.83
C THR A 146 -26.42 0.57 -9.07
N ALA A 147 -26.72 -0.57 -8.43
CA ALA A 147 -25.93 -1.78 -8.60
C ALA A 147 -25.93 -2.25 -10.07
N GLY A 148 -27.08 -2.22 -10.73
CA GLY A 148 -27.22 -2.57 -12.15
C GLY A 148 -26.39 -1.67 -13.07
N LEU A 149 -26.47 -0.34 -12.89
CA LEU A 149 -25.72 0.61 -13.70
C LEU A 149 -24.20 0.53 -13.46
N LEU A 150 -23.78 0.35 -12.22
CA LEU A 150 -22.35 0.19 -11.88
C LEU A 150 -21.76 -1.14 -12.39
N LEU A 151 -22.57 -2.18 -12.48
CA LEU A 151 -22.17 -3.49 -12.98
C LEU A 151 -22.39 -3.64 -14.50
N ALA A 152 -23.15 -2.77 -15.15
CA ALA A 152 -23.45 -2.84 -16.58
C ALA A 152 -22.21 -3.01 -17.50
N PRO A 153 -21.04 -2.38 -17.24
CA PRO A 153 -19.84 -2.57 -18.05
C PRO A 153 -19.13 -3.90 -17.86
N TRP A 154 -19.63 -4.78 -16.98
CA TRP A 154 -18.97 -6.04 -16.64
C TRP A 154 -18.50 -6.88 -17.84
N PRO A 155 -19.31 -7.14 -18.90
CA PRO A 155 -18.85 -7.96 -20.01
C PRO A 155 -17.62 -7.39 -20.73
N ALA A 156 -17.56 -6.09 -20.91
CA ALA A 156 -16.51 -5.40 -21.66
C ALA A 156 -15.26 -5.06 -20.80
N ARG A 157 -15.42 -4.87 -19.49
CA ARG A 157 -14.37 -4.32 -18.61
C ARG A 157 -13.95 -5.27 -17.50
N ARG A 158 -14.40 -6.51 -17.51
CA ARG A 158 -14.17 -7.51 -16.44
C ARG A 158 -12.70 -7.65 -16.05
N LEU A 159 -11.80 -7.67 -17.02
CA LEU A 159 -10.36 -7.90 -16.79
C LEU A 159 -9.55 -6.60 -16.70
N ARG A 160 -10.17 -5.44 -16.90
CA ARG A 160 -9.46 -4.16 -16.92
C ARG A 160 -8.66 -3.88 -15.62
N PRO A 161 -9.21 -4.09 -14.41
CA PRO A 161 -8.46 -3.86 -13.17
C PRO A 161 -7.22 -4.77 -13.05
N LEU A 162 -7.36 -6.05 -13.44
CA LEU A 162 -6.24 -6.98 -13.39
C LEU A 162 -5.18 -6.66 -14.43
N ARG A 163 -5.59 -6.28 -15.65
CA ARG A 163 -4.63 -5.85 -16.68
C ARG A 163 -3.90 -4.58 -16.28
N ALA A 164 -4.60 -3.61 -15.69
CA ALA A 164 -4.00 -2.39 -15.19
C ALA A 164 -2.95 -2.69 -14.11
N ALA A 165 -3.28 -3.52 -13.12
CA ALA A 165 -2.34 -3.90 -12.06
C ALA A 165 -1.12 -4.68 -12.59
N LEU A 166 -1.32 -5.57 -13.57
CA LEU A 166 -0.23 -6.32 -14.21
C LEU A 166 0.66 -5.42 -15.07
N SER A 167 0.07 -4.47 -15.79
CA SER A 167 0.81 -3.46 -16.57
C SER A 167 1.62 -2.55 -15.66
N GLU A 168 1.01 -2.02 -14.61
CA GLU A 168 1.66 -1.18 -13.60
C GLU A 168 2.84 -1.91 -12.94
N ALA A 169 2.68 -3.18 -12.59
CA ALA A 169 3.77 -3.99 -12.05
C ALA A 169 4.93 -4.16 -13.05
N ALA A 170 4.63 -4.38 -14.34
CA ALA A 170 5.66 -4.50 -15.36
C ALA A 170 6.37 -3.16 -15.62
N ASP A 171 5.65 -2.04 -15.63
CA ASP A 171 6.22 -0.70 -15.78
C ASP A 171 7.08 -0.33 -14.57
N ALA A 172 6.65 -0.62 -13.35
CA ALA A 172 7.41 -0.37 -12.14
C ALA A 172 8.73 -1.18 -12.10
N VAL A 173 8.71 -2.44 -12.55
CA VAL A 173 9.93 -3.25 -12.69
C VAL A 173 10.86 -2.67 -13.77
N ALA A 174 10.32 -2.12 -14.86
CA ALA A 174 11.12 -1.44 -15.88
C ALA A 174 11.76 -0.15 -15.34
N GLU A 175 11.06 0.62 -14.51
CA GLU A 175 11.62 1.80 -13.83
C GLU A 175 12.74 1.43 -12.86
N ALA A 176 12.61 0.31 -12.15
CA ALA A 176 13.67 -0.19 -11.28
C ALA A 176 14.93 -0.58 -12.08
N LEU A 177 14.76 -1.20 -13.26
CA LEU A 177 15.89 -1.47 -14.18
C LEU A 177 16.56 -0.19 -14.67
N ASP A 178 15.78 0.84 -15.01
CA ASP A 178 16.33 2.13 -15.44
C ASP A 178 17.14 2.82 -14.34
N ALA A 179 16.68 2.73 -13.08
CA ALA A 179 17.43 3.28 -11.96
C ALA A 179 18.80 2.60 -11.81
N VAL A 180 18.86 1.27 -11.97
CA VAL A 180 20.15 0.53 -12.01
C VAL A 180 21.02 1.00 -13.19
N ALA A 181 20.44 1.20 -14.37
CA ALA A 181 21.19 1.68 -15.53
C ALA A 181 21.80 3.08 -15.34
N GLN A 182 21.09 3.96 -14.64
CA GLN A 182 21.60 5.30 -14.30
C GLN A 182 22.76 5.22 -13.30
N ASP A 183 22.70 4.31 -12.35
CA ASP A 183 23.73 4.13 -11.32
C ASP A 183 25.04 3.55 -11.87
N VAL A 184 24.98 2.80 -12.98
CA VAL A 184 26.20 2.27 -13.64
C VAL A 184 27.16 3.38 -14.08
N VAL A 185 26.65 4.51 -14.59
CA VAL A 185 27.44 5.62 -15.14
C VAL A 185 27.71 6.72 -14.12
N ALA A 186 26.85 6.87 -13.10
CA ALA A 186 27.06 7.86 -12.03
C ALA A 186 28.38 7.64 -11.26
N ALA A 187 28.99 6.47 -11.37
CA ALA A 187 30.30 6.15 -10.79
C ALA A 187 31.48 6.90 -11.44
N ASP A 188 31.33 7.38 -12.68
CA ASP A 188 32.37 8.13 -13.42
C ASP A 188 32.30 9.65 -13.23
N ALA A 189 31.29 10.16 -12.51
CA ALA A 189 31.31 11.56 -12.06
C ALA A 189 32.51 11.75 -11.14
N ALA A 190 33.47 12.59 -11.56
CA ALA A 190 34.77 12.83 -10.93
C ALA A 190 34.70 12.83 -9.38
N PRO A 191 35.72 12.31 -8.69
CA PRO A 191 35.79 12.43 -7.24
C PRO A 191 35.68 13.92 -6.91
N LEU A 192 34.58 14.28 -6.22
CA LEU A 192 34.42 15.59 -5.58
C LEU A 192 35.71 15.85 -4.81
N ASP A 193 36.40 16.94 -5.15
CA ASP A 193 37.67 17.31 -4.51
C ASP A 193 37.53 17.16 -2.99
N ALA A 194 38.54 16.60 -2.35
CA ALA A 194 38.56 16.25 -0.93
C ALA A 194 38.20 17.39 0.04
N VAL A 195 38.05 18.63 -0.46
CA VAL A 195 37.66 19.84 0.28
C VAL A 195 36.13 19.93 0.46
N GLU A 196 35.32 19.34 -0.42
CA GLU A 196 33.84 19.34 -0.29
C GLU A 196 33.30 18.21 0.61
N LEU A 197 34.14 17.23 0.94
CA LEU A 197 33.80 16.08 1.81
C LEU A 197 33.64 16.42 3.30
N THR A 198 33.86 17.68 3.68
CA THR A 198 33.74 18.12 5.10
C THR A 198 32.33 18.55 5.50
N ASN A 199 31.39 18.57 4.60
CA ASN A 199 29.98 18.88 4.93
C ASN A 199 29.12 17.62 4.87
N PRO A 200 28.74 16.99 6.00
CA PRO A 200 27.95 15.77 6.03
C PRO A 200 26.56 15.96 5.40
N ASP A 201 26.01 17.15 5.37
CA ASP A 201 24.69 17.45 4.78
C ASP A 201 24.72 17.40 3.25
N LEU A 202 25.88 17.60 2.59
CA LEU A 202 26.02 17.51 1.14
C LEU A 202 26.22 16.07 0.65
N LEU A 203 26.79 15.20 1.50
CA LEU A 203 26.94 13.77 1.21
C LEU A 203 25.59 13.04 1.17
N ASP A 204 24.61 13.48 1.95
CA ASP A 204 23.26 12.90 1.97
C ASP A 204 22.44 13.34 0.73
N VAL A 205 22.68 14.53 0.19
CA VAL A 205 21.95 15.04 -1.00
C VAL A 205 22.49 14.40 -2.30
N ALA A 206 23.76 14.00 -2.36
CA ALA A 206 24.34 13.36 -3.53
C ALA A 206 23.96 11.88 -3.70
N ARG A 207 23.48 11.23 -2.65
CA ARG A 207 22.93 9.88 -2.64
C ARG A 207 21.41 9.92 -2.53
N ILE A 208 20.71 10.50 -3.50
CA ILE A 208 19.27 10.24 -3.61
C ILE A 208 19.15 8.82 -4.19
N PRO A 209 18.67 7.85 -3.40
CA PRO A 209 18.55 6.49 -3.88
C PRO A 209 17.27 6.40 -4.72
N ASP A 210 17.32 6.85 -5.96
CA ASP A 210 16.22 6.63 -6.91
C ASP A 210 15.96 5.12 -7.06
N TRP A 211 17.03 4.33 -6.97
CA TRP A 211 16.98 2.87 -6.94
C TRP A 211 16.08 2.31 -5.82
N GLU A 212 16.29 2.69 -4.56
CA GLU A 212 15.50 2.16 -3.45
C GLU A 212 14.02 2.53 -3.55
N ALA A 213 13.73 3.77 -3.96
CA ALA A 213 12.36 4.24 -4.19
C ALA A 213 11.68 3.46 -5.33
N LYS A 214 12.37 3.26 -6.47
CA LYS A 214 11.86 2.51 -7.62
C LYS A 214 11.70 1.03 -7.32
N ARG A 215 12.65 0.43 -6.61
CA ARG A 215 12.56 -0.95 -6.17
C ARG A 215 11.36 -1.18 -5.22
N ARG A 216 11.15 -0.28 -4.23
CA ARG A 216 9.97 -0.34 -3.35
C ARG A 216 8.66 -0.22 -4.14
N ALA A 217 8.58 0.72 -5.06
CA ALA A 217 7.42 0.89 -5.93
C ALA A 217 7.14 -0.38 -6.77
N ALA A 218 8.18 -1.03 -7.30
CA ALA A 218 8.04 -2.28 -8.05
C ALA A 218 7.54 -3.44 -7.17
N SER A 219 8.04 -3.56 -5.93
CA SER A 219 7.59 -4.57 -4.97
C SER A 219 6.12 -4.34 -4.57
N GLU A 220 5.72 -3.10 -4.31
CA GLU A 220 4.34 -2.72 -3.98
C GLU A 220 3.39 -2.99 -5.16
N ALA A 221 3.79 -2.64 -6.38
CA ALA A 221 3.01 -2.91 -7.59
C ALA A 221 2.81 -4.42 -7.82
N LEU A 222 3.84 -5.24 -7.60
CA LEU A 222 3.74 -6.71 -7.66
C LEU A 222 2.81 -7.27 -6.57
N THR A 223 2.88 -6.74 -5.36
CA THR A 223 1.99 -7.12 -4.26
C THR A 223 0.55 -6.76 -4.57
N THR A 224 0.31 -5.56 -5.11
CA THR A 224 -1.00 -5.09 -5.58
C THR A 224 -1.53 -5.97 -6.73
N ALA A 225 -0.69 -6.34 -7.69
CA ALA A 225 -1.06 -7.23 -8.77
C ALA A 225 -1.46 -8.63 -8.25
N ARG A 226 -0.73 -9.18 -7.26
CA ARG A 226 -1.09 -10.44 -6.59
C ARG A 226 -2.40 -10.35 -5.82
N ALA A 227 -2.56 -9.30 -5.02
CA ALA A 227 -3.80 -9.06 -4.27
C ALA A 227 -4.99 -8.94 -5.23
N THR A 228 -4.82 -8.19 -6.33
CA THR A 228 -5.84 -8.06 -7.37
C THR A 228 -6.14 -9.41 -8.02
N TYR A 229 -5.11 -10.18 -8.38
CA TYR A 229 -5.29 -11.51 -8.97
C TYR A 229 -5.98 -12.49 -8.00
N ALA A 230 -5.65 -12.47 -6.71
CA ALA A 230 -6.29 -13.33 -5.71
C ALA A 230 -7.82 -13.17 -5.68
N LEU A 231 -8.33 -11.98 -5.99
CA LEU A 231 -9.77 -11.72 -6.09
C LEU A 231 -10.43 -12.36 -7.34
N TYR A 232 -9.64 -12.72 -8.37
CA TYR A 232 -10.11 -13.40 -9.58
C TYR A 232 -9.95 -14.93 -9.52
N ARG A 233 -9.16 -15.44 -8.57
CA ARG A 233 -8.91 -16.86 -8.40
C ARG A 233 -10.15 -17.57 -7.86
N SER A 234 -10.78 -18.39 -8.68
CA SER A 234 -11.81 -19.33 -8.22
C SER A 234 -11.14 -20.48 -7.47
N GLY A 235 -11.50 -20.62 -6.18
CA GLY A 235 -10.87 -21.52 -5.22
C GLY A 235 -10.70 -22.97 -5.70
N HIS A 236 -9.64 -23.54 -5.31
CA HIS A 236 -9.07 -24.86 -5.04
C HIS A 236 -7.59 -24.81 -5.35
N GLY A 237 -6.77 -24.77 -4.33
CA GLY A 237 -5.31 -24.76 -4.45
C GLY A 237 -4.80 -26.16 -4.78
N GLY A 238 -4.62 -26.47 -6.04
CA GLY A 238 -4.05 -27.74 -6.49
C GLY A 238 -3.87 -27.87 -8.00
N GLY A 239 -4.28 -26.85 -8.77
CA GLY A 239 -4.10 -26.84 -10.22
C GLY A 239 -2.80 -26.13 -10.66
N GLU A 240 -2.38 -26.36 -11.92
CA GLU A 240 -1.27 -25.62 -12.52
C GLU A 240 -1.44 -24.11 -12.36
N PRO A 241 -0.34 -23.36 -12.09
CA PRO A 241 -0.37 -21.91 -11.95
C PRO A 241 -0.91 -21.26 -13.24
N THR A 242 -1.84 -20.36 -13.08
CA THR A 242 -2.49 -19.66 -14.20
C THR A 242 -1.51 -18.71 -14.90
N ARG A 243 -1.83 -18.27 -16.11
CA ARG A 243 -0.98 -17.32 -16.85
C ARG A 243 -0.71 -16.01 -16.11
N PRO A 244 -1.70 -15.35 -15.45
CA PRO A 244 -1.42 -14.16 -14.63
C PRO A 244 -0.48 -14.45 -13.45
N GLU A 245 -0.65 -15.57 -12.78
CA GLU A 245 0.20 -16.01 -11.70
C GLU A 245 1.65 -16.21 -12.19
N ARG A 246 1.80 -16.92 -13.30
CA ARG A 246 3.11 -17.09 -13.97
C ARG A 246 3.71 -15.76 -14.42
N LEU A 247 2.89 -14.77 -14.84
CA LEU A 247 3.34 -13.46 -15.23
C LEU A 247 3.85 -12.66 -14.01
N ILE A 248 3.08 -12.65 -12.91
CA ILE A 248 3.49 -12.01 -11.66
C ILE A 248 4.78 -12.62 -11.12
N ASP A 249 4.88 -13.95 -11.16
CA ASP A 249 6.08 -14.65 -10.68
C ASP A 249 7.29 -14.40 -11.59
N ALA A 250 7.11 -14.30 -12.91
CA ALA A 250 8.17 -13.94 -13.83
C ALA A 250 8.66 -12.50 -13.60
N LEU A 251 7.74 -11.54 -13.43
CA LEU A 251 8.09 -10.16 -13.08
C LEU A 251 8.80 -10.06 -11.72
N GLY A 252 8.36 -10.85 -10.73
CA GLY A 252 9.03 -10.96 -9.43
C GLY A 252 10.47 -11.49 -9.57
N ARG A 253 10.68 -12.50 -10.45
CA ARG A 253 12.04 -12.98 -10.73
C ARG A 253 12.90 -11.94 -11.44
N VAL A 254 12.33 -11.17 -12.38
CA VAL A 254 13.04 -10.03 -12.99
C VAL A 254 13.47 -9.04 -11.92
N LEU A 255 12.57 -8.63 -11.02
CA LEU A 255 12.91 -7.70 -9.94
C LEU A 255 14.03 -8.24 -9.04
N HIS A 256 13.97 -9.51 -8.64
CA HIS A 256 15.01 -10.11 -7.82
C HIS A 256 16.36 -10.23 -8.54
N GLU A 257 16.38 -10.50 -9.85
CA GLU A 257 17.63 -10.46 -10.63
C GLU A 257 18.15 -9.03 -10.79
N THR A 258 17.26 -8.04 -10.84
CA THR A 258 17.63 -6.61 -10.85
C THR A 258 18.29 -6.20 -9.53
N VAL A 259 17.76 -6.66 -8.39
CA VAL A 259 18.38 -6.48 -7.05
C VAL A 259 19.79 -7.08 -7.02
N THR A 260 19.92 -8.30 -7.55
CA THR A 260 21.23 -8.99 -7.64
C THR A 260 22.19 -8.22 -8.55
N LEU A 261 21.72 -7.76 -9.69
CA LEU A 261 22.51 -6.96 -10.64
C LEU A 261 23.04 -5.68 -9.98
N GLN A 262 22.18 -4.95 -9.24
CA GLN A 262 22.59 -3.76 -8.50
C GLN A 262 23.72 -4.06 -7.49
N ALA A 263 23.58 -5.13 -6.72
CA ALA A 263 24.60 -5.51 -5.74
C ALA A 263 25.95 -5.84 -6.40
N VAL A 264 25.93 -6.51 -7.56
CA VAL A 264 27.16 -6.82 -8.30
C VAL A 264 27.78 -5.59 -8.95
N ILE A 265 26.95 -4.65 -9.47
CA ILE A 265 27.42 -3.37 -10.01
C ILE A 265 28.11 -2.55 -8.91
N GLU A 266 27.53 -2.48 -7.72
CA GLU A 266 28.15 -1.81 -6.58
C GLU A 266 29.50 -2.45 -6.20
N ALA A 267 29.57 -3.78 -6.18
CA ALA A 267 30.85 -4.46 -5.96
C ALA A 267 31.87 -4.15 -7.07
N ALA A 268 31.45 -4.07 -8.33
CA ALA A 268 32.30 -3.80 -9.47
C ALA A 268 32.88 -2.38 -9.50
N LYS A 269 32.23 -1.40 -8.89
CA LYS A 269 32.75 -0.03 -8.76
C LYS A 269 34.09 0.01 -7.97
N ASN A 270 34.33 -0.93 -7.07
CA ASN A 270 35.58 -1.02 -6.31
C ASN A 270 36.73 -1.67 -7.10
N TYR A 271 36.45 -2.31 -8.23
CA TYR A 271 37.39 -3.02 -9.08
C TYR A 271 37.13 -2.69 -10.55
N PRO A 272 37.26 -1.41 -10.96
CA PRO A 272 36.95 -1.04 -12.34
C PRO A 272 37.99 -1.67 -13.30
N PRO A 273 37.55 -2.43 -14.30
CA PRO A 273 38.44 -2.89 -15.35
C PRO A 273 38.76 -1.75 -16.32
N ASP A 274 39.92 -1.85 -16.99
CA ASP A 274 40.39 -0.83 -17.96
C ASP A 274 39.64 -0.94 -19.31
N ARG A 275 38.31 -0.95 -19.28
CA ARG A 275 37.42 -1.07 -20.46
C ARG A 275 36.10 -0.34 -20.23
N ASP A 276 35.47 0.13 -21.31
CA ASP A 276 34.18 0.81 -21.31
C ASP A 276 32.97 -0.14 -21.14
N TRP A 277 33.05 -1.02 -20.15
CA TRP A 277 31.99 -1.99 -19.88
C TRP A 277 30.69 -1.33 -19.36
N GLN A 278 30.80 -0.19 -18.69
CA GLN A 278 29.68 0.55 -18.11
C GLN A 278 28.68 0.95 -19.19
N LEU A 279 29.15 1.49 -20.32
CA LEU A 279 28.30 1.93 -21.42
C LEU A 279 27.51 0.76 -22.05
N GLU A 280 28.16 -0.37 -22.27
CA GLU A 280 27.51 -1.55 -22.84
C GLU A 280 26.53 -2.17 -21.83
N THR A 281 26.85 -2.15 -20.53
CA THR A 281 25.97 -2.58 -19.44
C THR A 281 24.73 -1.70 -19.37
N GLN A 282 24.90 -0.37 -19.35
CA GLN A 282 23.81 0.59 -19.33
C GLN A 282 22.89 0.41 -20.55
N THR A 283 23.48 0.31 -21.74
CA THR A 283 22.73 0.11 -22.99
C THR A 283 21.92 -1.19 -22.96
N ALA A 284 22.48 -2.27 -22.42
CA ALA A 284 21.79 -3.54 -22.30
C ALA A 284 20.60 -3.45 -21.31
N ILE A 285 20.79 -2.80 -20.17
CA ILE A 285 19.74 -2.62 -19.17
C ILE A 285 18.60 -1.76 -19.73
N TRP A 286 18.90 -0.63 -20.39
CA TRP A 286 17.89 0.22 -21.03
C TRP A 286 17.09 -0.52 -22.10
N ALA A 287 17.74 -1.36 -22.92
CA ALA A 287 17.06 -2.14 -23.93
C ALA A 287 16.09 -3.15 -23.28
N LEU A 288 16.46 -3.75 -22.14
CA LEU A 288 15.60 -4.66 -21.37
C LEU A 288 14.43 -3.92 -20.71
N ALA A 289 14.68 -2.74 -20.12
CA ALA A 289 13.63 -1.90 -19.53
C ALA A 289 12.61 -1.43 -20.60
N ALA A 290 13.09 -0.97 -21.75
CA ALA A 290 12.23 -0.60 -22.87
C ALA A 290 11.37 -1.79 -23.33
N ARG A 291 11.94 -3.00 -23.34
CA ARG A 291 11.21 -4.22 -23.68
C ARG A 291 10.09 -4.54 -22.69
N LEU A 292 10.34 -4.38 -21.39
CA LEU A 292 9.31 -4.55 -20.36
C LEU A 292 8.16 -3.55 -20.52
N ARG A 293 8.45 -2.27 -20.83
CA ARG A 293 7.40 -1.27 -21.08
C ARG A 293 6.52 -1.63 -22.28
N LEU A 294 7.12 -2.14 -23.35
CA LEU A 294 6.35 -2.64 -24.49
C LEU A 294 5.43 -3.82 -24.10
N LEU A 295 5.91 -4.72 -23.25
CA LEU A 295 5.09 -5.81 -22.72
C LEU A 295 3.99 -5.30 -21.79
N ALA A 296 4.26 -4.30 -20.95
CA ALA A 296 3.27 -3.65 -20.10
C ALA A 296 2.14 -3.05 -20.94
N GLY A 297 2.47 -2.31 -22.00
CA GLY A 297 1.49 -1.77 -22.97
C GLY A 297 0.65 -2.86 -23.63
N ALA A 298 1.25 -3.98 -24.03
CA ALA A 298 0.53 -5.10 -24.60
C ALA A 298 -0.44 -5.77 -23.60
N VAL A 299 -0.05 -5.86 -22.32
CA VAL A 299 -0.91 -6.36 -21.24
C VAL A 299 -2.09 -5.41 -21.00
N ALA A 300 -1.85 -4.10 -20.94
CA ALA A 300 -2.88 -3.10 -20.71
C ALA A 300 -3.96 -3.10 -21.79
N THR A 301 -3.54 -3.14 -23.07
CA THR A 301 -4.43 -3.04 -24.23
C THR A 301 -4.98 -4.39 -24.68
N ALA A 302 -4.49 -5.52 -24.14
CA ALA A 302 -4.70 -6.87 -24.66
C ALA A 302 -4.21 -7.02 -26.11
N GLY A 303 -3.20 -6.24 -26.48
CA GLY A 303 -2.55 -6.28 -27.77
C GLY A 303 -1.59 -7.47 -27.93
N GLU A 304 -1.05 -7.61 -29.11
CA GLU A 304 -0.01 -8.62 -29.37
C GLU A 304 1.31 -8.22 -28.71
N ALA A 305 2.02 -9.19 -28.17
CA ALA A 305 3.35 -8.97 -27.62
C ALA A 305 4.30 -8.63 -28.78
N PRO A 306 5.00 -7.47 -28.73
CA PRO A 306 5.85 -7.06 -29.82
C PRO A 306 6.99 -8.05 -30.06
N LEU A 307 7.38 -8.24 -31.33
CA LEU A 307 8.51 -9.07 -31.70
C LEU A 307 9.83 -8.43 -31.18
N GLY A 308 10.75 -9.26 -30.70
CA GLY A 308 12.01 -8.80 -30.12
C GLY A 308 13.14 -8.71 -31.15
N GLY A 309 14.17 -7.92 -30.83
CA GLY A 309 15.34 -7.78 -31.70
C GLY A 309 16.46 -6.94 -31.09
N GLU A 310 16.17 -5.73 -30.66
CA GLU A 310 17.19 -4.77 -30.18
C GLU A 310 17.81 -5.15 -28.85
N GLU A 311 17.01 -5.66 -27.90
CA GLU A 311 17.50 -6.13 -26.61
C GLU A 311 18.51 -7.27 -26.75
N SER A 312 18.26 -8.20 -27.67
CA SER A 312 19.17 -9.31 -27.96
C SER A 312 20.50 -8.82 -28.54
N ALA A 313 20.50 -7.74 -29.31
CA ALA A 313 21.73 -7.17 -29.87
C ALA A 313 22.56 -6.48 -28.79
N ALA A 314 21.91 -5.71 -27.88
CA ALA A 314 22.58 -5.04 -26.76
C ALA A 314 23.21 -6.06 -25.79
N VAL A 315 22.46 -7.09 -25.38
CA VAL A 315 22.99 -8.18 -24.53
C VAL A 315 24.16 -8.90 -25.18
N ARG A 316 24.14 -9.14 -26.51
CA ARG A 316 25.28 -9.73 -27.21
C ARG A 316 26.51 -8.80 -27.28
N ARG A 317 26.32 -7.46 -27.35
CA ARG A 317 27.45 -6.53 -27.28
C ARG A 317 28.11 -6.57 -25.92
N LEU A 318 27.33 -6.53 -24.85
CA LEU A 318 27.84 -6.70 -23.50
C LEU A 318 28.57 -8.03 -23.31
N GLY A 319 28.01 -9.15 -23.82
CA GLY A 319 28.67 -10.45 -23.77
C GLY A 319 30.03 -10.46 -24.46
N ARG A 320 30.20 -9.74 -25.57
CA ARG A 320 31.50 -9.58 -26.25
C ARG A 320 32.49 -8.73 -25.45
N ALA A 321 32.01 -7.65 -24.81
CA ALA A 321 32.83 -6.83 -23.91
C ALA A 321 33.31 -7.62 -22.71
N ALA A 322 32.43 -8.37 -22.05
CA ALA A 322 32.75 -9.25 -20.92
C ALA A 322 33.77 -10.33 -21.33
N GLU A 323 33.62 -10.94 -22.52
CA GLU A 323 34.57 -11.91 -23.04
C GLU A 323 35.93 -11.29 -23.35
N HIS A 324 35.96 -10.05 -23.81
CA HIS A 324 37.22 -9.33 -24.04
C HIS A 324 37.98 -9.11 -22.71
N ILE A 325 37.26 -8.64 -21.68
CA ILE A 325 37.79 -8.45 -20.33
C ILE A 325 38.29 -9.82 -19.76
N ARG A 326 37.52 -10.89 -19.95
CA ARG A 326 37.92 -12.24 -19.55
C ARG A 326 39.24 -12.65 -20.17
N ARG A 327 39.44 -12.41 -21.47
CA ARG A 327 40.69 -12.73 -22.18
C ARG A 327 41.87 -11.89 -21.67
N ALA A 328 41.64 -10.59 -21.40
CA ALA A 328 42.66 -9.75 -20.78
C ALA A 328 43.07 -10.25 -19.39
N GLY A 329 42.12 -10.72 -18.57
CA GLY A 329 42.42 -11.35 -17.29
C GLY A 329 43.22 -12.65 -17.41
N LEU A 330 42.98 -13.47 -18.44
CA LEU A 330 43.78 -14.67 -18.72
C LEU A 330 45.20 -14.33 -19.19
N ALA A 331 45.39 -13.19 -19.87
CA ALA A 331 46.69 -12.69 -20.27
C ALA A 331 47.46 -12.02 -19.10
N GLY A 332 46.80 -11.75 -17.99
CA GLY A 332 47.38 -11.06 -16.83
C GLY A 332 47.26 -9.55 -16.87
N ASP A 333 46.53 -8.99 -17.86
CA ASP A 333 46.36 -7.56 -18.08
C ASP A 333 45.23 -6.96 -17.21
N GLU A 334 44.38 -7.80 -16.63
CA GLU A 334 43.23 -7.39 -15.78
C GLU A 334 43.17 -8.15 -14.45
N ASP A 335 42.61 -7.54 -13.42
CA ASP A 335 42.39 -8.21 -12.14
C ASP A 335 41.32 -9.31 -12.25
N LEU A 336 41.63 -10.50 -11.73
CA LEU A 336 40.71 -11.64 -11.76
C LEU A 336 39.43 -11.39 -10.97
N ILE A 337 39.45 -10.52 -9.95
CA ILE A 337 38.22 -10.12 -9.21
C ILE A 337 37.36 -9.25 -10.12
N ALA A 338 37.95 -8.24 -10.79
CA ALA A 338 37.23 -7.42 -11.76
C ALA A 338 36.62 -8.27 -12.88
N VAL A 339 37.40 -9.18 -13.45
CA VAL A 339 36.93 -10.12 -14.49
C VAL A 339 35.73 -10.96 -13.99
N SER A 340 35.81 -11.42 -12.73
CA SER A 340 34.73 -12.20 -12.10
C SER A 340 33.47 -11.39 -11.92
N LEU A 341 33.57 -10.15 -11.45
CA LEU A 341 32.42 -9.26 -11.24
C LEU A 341 31.73 -8.89 -12.56
N ILE A 342 32.50 -8.56 -13.61
CA ILE A 342 31.92 -8.28 -14.92
C ILE A 342 31.27 -9.52 -15.54
N GLY A 343 31.88 -10.70 -15.32
CA GLY A 343 31.25 -11.97 -15.67
C GLY A 343 29.90 -12.17 -14.99
N GLN A 344 29.78 -11.78 -13.71
CA GLN A 344 28.53 -11.82 -12.96
C GLN A 344 27.49 -10.80 -13.47
N VAL A 345 27.90 -9.54 -13.76
CA VAL A 345 27.02 -8.53 -14.38
C VAL A 345 26.44 -9.08 -15.68
N ASN A 346 27.29 -9.62 -16.57
CA ASN A 346 26.82 -10.20 -17.82
C ASN A 346 25.81 -11.34 -17.60
N ARG A 347 26.10 -12.26 -16.65
CA ARG A 347 25.19 -13.36 -16.32
C ARG A 347 23.86 -12.90 -15.78
N SER A 348 23.86 -11.91 -14.89
CA SER A 348 22.62 -11.36 -14.34
C SER A 348 21.75 -10.72 -15.44
N ILE A 349 22.38 -9.98 -16.37
CA ILE A 349 21.69 -9.38 -17.53
C ILE A 349 21.15 -10.46 -18.48
N VAL A 350 21.90 -11.52 -18.73
CA VAL A 350 21.42 -12.66 -19.54
C VAL A 350 20.24 -13.37 -18.87
N ARG A 351 20.26 -13.54 -17.53
CA ARG A 351 19.13 -14.11 -16.78
C ARG A 351 17.90 -13.19 -16.84
N ILE A 352 18.07 -11.88 -16.67
CA ILE A 352 17.00 -10.88 -16.81
C ILE A 352 16.39 -10.99 -18.23
N ALA A 353 17.22 -11.03 -19.27
CA ALA A 353 16.77 -11.21 -20.66
C ALA A 353 15.96 -12.50 -20.85
N GLY A 354 16.41 -13.60 -20.24
CA GLY A 354 15.70 -14.90 -20.26
C GLY A 354 14.34 -14.84 -19.57
N GLU A 355 14.22 -14.18 -18.41
CA GLU A 355 12.96 -13.99 -17.71
C GLU A 355 12.00 -13.05 -18.46
N ILE A 356 12.51 -11.99 -19.09
CA ILE A 356 11.72 -11.10 -19.97
C ILE A 356 11.22 -11.87 -21.21
N ALA A 357 12.05 -12.75 -21.80
CA ALA A 357 11.62 -13.62 -22.88
C ALA A 357 10.53 -14.62 -22.41
N SER A 358 10.62 -15.13 -21.18
CA SER A 358 9.57 -15.95 -20.58
C SER A 358 8.28 -15.15 -20.38
N THR A 359 8.38 -13.94 -19.85
CA THR A 359 7.26 -12.99 -19.71
C THR A 359 6.57 -12.76 -21.06
N ARG A 360 7.35 -12.50 -22.12
CA ARG A 360 6.83 -12.35 -23.49
C ARG A 360 6.05 -13.56 -23.96
N ARG A 361 6.55 -14.79 -23.75
CA ARG A 361 5.84 -16.03 -24.14
C ARG A 361 4.51 -16.17 -23.42
N ILE A 362 4.43 -15.77 -22.14
CA ILE A 362 3.21 -15.78 -21.35
C ILE A 362 2.19 -14.79 -21.95
N VAL A 363 2.63 -13.56 -22.26
CA VAL A 363 1.79 -12.50 -22.84
C VAL A 363 1.34 -12.87 -24.26
N ALA A 364 2.23 -13.38 -25.12
CA ALA A 364 1.94 -13.79 -26.48
C ALA A 364 0.90 -14.93 -26.54
N GLY A 365 0.88 -15.82 -25.58
CA GLY A 365 -0.15 -16.85 -25.45
C GLY A 365 -1.56 -16.32 -25.17
N GLY A 366 -1.71 -15.00 -25.02
CA GLY A 366 -2.94 -14.31 -24.69
C GLY A 366 -3.31 -14.48 -23.21
N LEU A 367 -3.63 -13.39 -22.55
CA LEU A 367 -4.16 -13.40 -21.18
C LEU A 367 -5.66 -13.77 -21.23
N ARG A 368 -6.02 -14.89 -21.89
CA ARG A 368 -7.35 -15.47 -21.78
C ARG A 368 -7.45 -16.13 -20.42
N PHE A 369 -8.05 -15.42 -19.50
CA PHE A 369 -8.32 -15.94 -18.18
C PHE A 369 -9.54 -16.86 -18.27
N GLY A 370 -9.37 -18.12 -17.95
CA GLY A 370 -10.46 -18.96 -17.49
C GLY A 370 -10.94 -18.44 -16.13
N VAL A 371 -11.55 -17.26 -16.13
CA VAL A 371 -12.20 -16.75 -14.91
C VAL A 371 -13.56 -17.45 -14.88
N GLY A 372 -13.67 -18.48 -14.04
CA GLY A 372 -14.96 -19.08 -13.73
C GLY A 372 -15.93 -18.04 -13.18
N PRO A 373 -17.25 -18.32 -13.15
CA PRO A 373 -18.21 -17.44 -12.50
C PRO A 373 -17.71 -17.17 -11.07
N PRO A 374 -17.91 -15.94 -10.53
CA PRO A 374 -17.56 -15.65 -9.16
C PRO A 374 -18.29 -16.62 -8.26
N ARG A 375 -17.57 -17.61 -7.74
CA ARG A 375 -18.13 -18.49 -6.71
C ARG A 375 -18.22 -17.66 -5.44
N LEU A 376 -19.39 -17.62 -4.87
CA LEU A 376 -19.56 -17.21 -3.48
C LEU A 376 -18.57 -18.02 -2.66
N PRO A 377 -17.72 -17.41 -1.83
CA PRO A 377 -16.83 -18.17 -0.98
C PRO A 377 -17.68 -19.15 -0.16
N GLU A 378 -17.40 -20.42 -0.29
CA GLU A 378 -18.10 -21.54 0.37
C GLU A 378 -17.93 -21.53 1.90
N THR A 379 -17.00 -20.77 2.38
CA THR A 379 -16.78 -20.53 3.79
C THR A 379 -16.99 -19.04 4.10
N LEU A 380 -18.23 -18.68 4.40
CA LEU A 380 -18.47 -17.95 5.61
C LEU A 380 -18.01 -18.89 6.73
N ASP A 381 -16.69 -19.01 6.97
CA ASP A 381 -16.25 -19.39 8.29
C ASP A 381 -16.86 -18.34 9.22
N PRO A 382 -17.86 -18.70 9.99
CA PRO A 382 -18.28 -17.89 11.10
C PRO A 382 -17.20 -18.08 12.15
N MET A 383 -15.99 -17.57 11.89
CA MET A 383 -15.17 -17.24 13.03
C MET A 383 -16.09 -16.35 13.86
N PRO A 384 -16.44 -16.77 15.07
CA PRO A 384 -17.56 -16.16 15.76
C PRO A 384 -17.20 -14.69 15.89
N VAL A 385 -17.91 -13.83 15.13
CA VAL A 385 -17.81 -12.37 15.19
C VAL A 385 -17.74 -11.92 16.65
N TRP A 386 -18.37 -12.70 17.51
CA TRP A 386 -18.37 -12.55 18.96
C TRP A 386 -17.02 -12.81 19.62
N ALA A 387 -16.24 -13.80 19.17
CA ALA A 387 -14.91 -14.08 19.74
C ALA A 387 -13.91 -12.99 19.31
N GLU A 388 -14.01 -12.50 18.07
CA GLU A 388 -13.21 -11.40 17.55
C GLU A 388 -13.60 -10.08 18.25
N ALA A 389 -14.88 -9.80 18.39
CA ALA A 389 -15.39 -8.66 19.14
C ALA A 389 -14.93 -8.70 20.62
N ARG A 390 -15.05 -9.86 21.27
CA ARG A 390 -14.59 -10.04 22.65
C ARG A 390 -13.09 -9.86 22.81
N ARG A 391 -12.29 -10.34 21.84
CA ARG A 391 -10.85 -10.10 21.78
C ARG A 391 -10.55 -8.62 21.59
N ALA A 392 -11.22 -7.96 20.63
CA ALA A 392 -11.05 -6.53 20.35
C ALA A 392 -11.37 -5.66 21.58
N VAL A 393 -12.41 -6.01 22.34
CA VAL A 393 -12.77 -5.33 23.60
C VAL A 393 -11.71 -5.57 24.67
N ARG A 394 -11.27 -6.82 24.86
CA ARG A 394 -10.25 -7.17 25.88
C ARG A 394 -8.91 -6.52 25.61
N THR A 395 -8.47 -6.48 24.36
CA THR A 395 -7.19 -5.90 23.93
C THR A 395 -7.28 -4.40 23.68
N ARG A 396 -8.44 -3.77 23.88
CA ARG A 396 -8.70 -2.35 23.55
C ARG A 396 -8.15 -1.96 22.17
N SER A 397 -8.42 -2.81 21.17
CA SER A 397 -7.85 -2.66 19.83
C SER A 397 -8.13 -1.27 19.24
N PRO A 398 -7.31 -0.76 18.29
CA PRO A 398 -7.57 0.52 17.62
C PRO A 398 -8.97 0.58 17.00
N MET A 399 -9.45 -0.56 16.47
CA MET A 399 -10.80 -0.69 15.94
C MET A 399 -11.86 -0.48 17.03
N PHE A 400 -11.70 -1.10 18.19
CA PHE A 400 -12.61 -0.90 19.32
C PHE A 400 -12.64 0.56 19.76
N ARG A 401 -11.49 1.22 19.85
CA ARG A 401 -11.42 2.64 20.23
C ARG A 401 -12.14 3.54 19.22
N GLN A 402 -11.99 3.27 17.94
CA GLN A 402 -12.72 4.01 16.89
C GLN A 402 -14.22 3.78 16.97
N VAL A 403 -14.66 2.54 17.10
CA VAL A 403 -16.08 2.19 17.26
C VAL A 403 -16.68 2.88 18.50
N ALA A 404 -15.96 2.83 19.63
CA ALA A 404 -16.40 3.48 20.86
C ALA A 404 -16.47 5.02 20.73
N ARG A 405 -15.49 5.66 20.04
CA ARG A 405 -15.53 7.11 19.75
C ARG A 405 -16.76 7.45 18.91
N VAL A 406 -17.00 6.69 17.84
CA VAL A 406 -18.16 6.94 16.95
C VAL A 406 -19.47 6.72 17.73
N PHE A 407 -19.57 5.68 18.55
CA PHE A 407 -20.73 5.41 19.38
C PHE A 407 -21.03 6.55 20.35
N VAL A 408 -20.03 6.94 21.18
CA VAL A 408 -20.18 8.02 22.17
C VAL A 408 -20.54 9.35 21.49
N THR A 409 -19.91 9.66 20.37
CA THR A 409 -20.20 10.90 19.63
C THR A 409 -21.58 10.88 19.00
N ALA A 410 -22.02 9.73 18.47
CA ALA A 410 -23.38 9.59 17.94
C ALA A 410 -24.46 9.73 19.04
N VAL A 411 -24.26 9.09 20.20
CA VAL A 411 -25.13 9.24 21.36
C VAL A 411 -25.21 10.73 21.78
N ALA A 412 -24.06 11.37 21.98
CA ALA A 412 -24.00 12.77 22.42
C ALA A 412 -24.66 13.71 21.40
N SER A 413 -24.38 13.56 20.08
CA SER A 413 -24.96 14.41 19.04
C SER A 413 -26.47 14.24 18.94
N MET A 414 -26.98 12.99 18.98
CA MET A 414 -28.40 12.74 18.92
C MET A 414 -29.13 13.19 20.20
N SER A 415 -28.52 13.01 21.38
CA SER A 415 -29.09 13.49 22.63
C SER A 415 -29.21 15.02 22.67
N ILE A 416 -28.14 15.74 22.24
CA ILE A 416 -28.17 17.21 22.15
C ILE A 416 -29.24 17.66 21.14
N ALA A 417 -29.30 17.04 19.97
CA ALA A 417 -30.32 17.37 18.97
C ALA A 417 -31.76 17.14 19.48
N ALA A 418 -31.98 16.04 20.22
CA ALA A 418 -33.25 15.70 20.82
C ALA A 418 -33.65 16.68 21.94
N ALA A 419 -32.71 16.97 22.85
CA ALA A 419 -32.94 17.86 23.99
C ALA A 419 -33.22 19.33 23.58
N LEU A 420 -32.51 19.79 22.53
CA LEU A 420 -32.69 21.15 21.98
C LEU A 420 -33.78 21.23 20.89
N HIS A 421 -34.49 20.13 20.59
CA HIS A 421 -35.55 20.04 19.58
C HIS A 421 -35.10 20.61 18.21
N LEU A 422 -33.86 20.31 17.80
CA LEU A 422 -33.31 20.84 16.54
C LEU A 422 -34.01 20.16 15.34
N SER A 423 -34.62 20.96 14.47
CA SER A 423 -35.40 20.48 13.29
C SER A 423 -34.56 19.62 12.35
N HIS A 424 -33.29 19.97 12.14
CA HIS A 424 -32.37 19.25 11.27
C HIS A 424 -31.15 18.67 12.04
N GLY A 425 -31.31 18.34 13.34
CA GLY A 425 -30.24 17.89 14.23
C GLY A 425 -29.46 16.66 13.76
N HIS A 426 -30.02 15.83 12.87
CA HIS A 426 -29.36 14.68 12.26
C HIS A 426 -28.10 15.05 11.47
N TRP A 427 -28.00 16.26 10.91
CA TRP A 427 -26.79 16.71 10.21
C TRP A 427 -25.58 16.80 11.11
N MET A 428 -25.78 17.12 12.39
CA MET A 428 -24.71 17.10 13.37
C MET A 428 -24.16 15.68 13.56
N THR A 429 -25.04 14.67 13.67
CA THR A 429 -24.68 13.25 13.80
C THR A 429 -24.03 12.71 12.52
N VAL A 430 -24.57 13.03 11.35
CA VAL A 430 -23.98 12.66 10.05
C VAL A 430 -22.56 13.22 9.92
N THR A 431 -22.37 14.49 10.29
CA THR A 431 -21.07 15.13 10.23
C THR A 431 -20.07 14.47 11.19
N ALA A 432 -20.51 14.22 12.42
CA ALA A 432 -19.68 13.56 13.42
C ALA A 432 -19.26 12.15 12.97
N MET A 433 -20.20 11.35 12.49
CA MET A 433 -19.96 9.98 12.03
C MET A 433 -19.00 9.90 10.83
N LEU A 434 -19.18 10.76 9.82
CA LEU A 434 -18.38 10.73 8.60
C LEU A 434 -17.00 11.39 8.74
N SER A 435 -16.79 12.21 9.77
CA SER A 435 -15.55 12.95 9.99
C SER A 435 -14.57 12.24 10.90
N LEU A 436 -15.06 11.42 11.85
CA LEU A 436 -14.19 10.68 12.79
C LEU A 436 -13.37 9.62 12.05
N ARG A 437 -12.03 9.65 12.30
CA ARG A 437 -11.05 8.71 11.78
C ARG A 437 -10.25 8.08 12.91
N ALA A 438 -9.40 7.09 12.54
CA ALA A 438 -8.59 6.38 13.51
C ALA A 438 -7.55 7.28 14.19
N THR A 439 -6.94 8.21 13.42
CA THR A 439 -5.89 9.12 13.87
C THR A 439 -6.40 10.56 14.06
N TYR A 440 -5.66 11.33 14.86
CA TYR A 440 -5.95 12.76 15.07
C TYR A 440 -5.77 13.56 13.77
N GLY A 441 -4.66 13.33 13.05
CA GLY A 441 -4.33 14.05 11.81
C GLY A 441 -5.37 13.86 10.73
N GLU A 442 -5.73 12.58 10.44
CA GLU A 442 -6.79 12.25 9.48
C GLU A 442 -8.15 12.87 9.86
N THR A 443 -8.47 12.90 11.16
CA THR A 443 -9.70 13.51 11.64
C THR A 443 -9.70 15.01 11.39
N VAL A 444 -8.62 15.72 11.75
CA VAL A 444 -8.50 17.16 11.55
C VAL A 444 -8.55 17.55 10.07
N GLU A 445 -7.82 16.82 9.23
CA GLU A 445 -7.86 17.02 7.78
C GLU A 445 -9.30 16.88 7.24
N ARG A 446 -9.97 15.79 7.63
CA ARG A 446 -11.36 15.52 7.23
C ARG A 446 -12.32 16.60 7.72
N LEU A 447 -12.12 17.11 8.95
CA LEU A 447 -12.94 18.18 9.50
C LEU A 447 -12.80 19.47 8.71
N VAL A 448 -11.57 19.87 8.37
CA VAL A 448 -11.28 21.07 7.56
C VAL A 448 -11.92 20.95 6.17
N GLN A 449 -11.72 19.81 5.47
CA GLN A 449 -12.32 19.54 4.17
C GLN A 449 -13.85 19.56 4.23
N ARG A 450 -14.43 19.02 5.31
CA ARG A 450 -15.88 18.97 5.52
C ARG A 450 -16.49 20.35 5.76
N VAL A 451 -15.93 21.12 6.68
CA VAL A 451 -16.46 22.46 7.00
C VAL A 451 -16.41 23.37 5.78
N GLY A 452 -15.25 23.47 5.12
CA GLY A 452 -15.10 24.31 3.93
C GLY A 452 -15.96 23.86 2.77
N GLY A 453 -15.97 22.56 2.46
CA GLY A 453 -16.79 22.01 1.38
C GLY A 453 -18.28 22.13 1.65
N THR A 454 -18.74 21.88 2.90
CA THR A 454 -20.14 22.02 3.28
C THR A 454 -20.61 23.47 3.25
N ALA A 455 -19.80 24.42 3.77
CA ALA A 455 -20.14 25.83 3.74
C ALA A 455 -20.30 26.34 2.30
N ALA A 456 -19.31 26.09 1.44
CA ALA A 456 -19.37 26.45 0.03
C ALA A 456 -20.54 25.76 -0.69
N GLY A 457 -20.71 24.44 -0.48
CA GLY A 457 -21.79 23.65 -1.09
C GLY A 457 -23.18 24.10 -0.63
N ALA A 458 -23.38 24.44 0.64
CA ALA A 458 -24.66 24.92 1.15
C ALA A 458 -25.05 26.28 0.54
N VAL A 459 -24.09 27.20 0.41
CA VAL A 459 -24.32 28.50 -0.28
C VAL A 459 -24.70 28.31 -1.73
N VAL A 460 -23.96 27.43 -2.45
CA VAL A 460 -24.27 27.07 -3.84
C VAL A 460 -25.66 26.44 -3.94
N ALA A 461 -26.03 25.53 -3.04
CA ALA A 461 -27.35 24.91 -3.00
C ALA A 461 -28.48 25.96 -2.80
N ALA A 462 -28.30 26.83 -1.81
CA ALA A 462 -29.29 27.88 -1.54
C ALA A 462 -29.47 28.84 -2.73
N LEU A 463 -28.38 29.25 -3.38
CA LEU A 463 -28.43 30.10 -4.57
C LEU A 463 -29.17 29.41 -5.73
N ILE A 464 -28.87 28.14 -5.99
CA ILE A 464 -29.51 27.39 -7.08
C ILE A 464 -30.97 27.13 -6.79
N LEU A 465 -31.36 26.74 -5.56
CA LEU A 465 -32.71 26.48 -5.16
C LEU A 465 -33.61 27.76 -5.21
N THR A 466 -33.01 28.95 -5.03
CA THR A 466 -33.74 30.21 -5.25
C THR A 466 -34.02 30.51 -6.71
N LEU A 467 -33.25 29.91 -7.64
CA LEU A 467 -33.39 30.08 -9.09
C LEU A 467 -34.19 28.94 -9.74
N ALA A 468 -34.17 27.74 -9.16
CA ALA A 468 -34.85 26.56 -9.67
C ALA A 468 -36.33 26.57 -9.24
N ALA A 469 -37.20 26.85 -10.17
CA ALA A 469 -38.65 27.04 -9.90
C ALA A 469 -39.45 25.73 -9.98
N ASP A 470 -38.91 24.64 -10.56
CA ASP A 470 -39.66 23.42 -10.84
C ASP A 470 -38.87 22.12 -10.52
N GLN A 471 -39.61 21.04 -10.25
CA GLN A 471 -39.03 19.73 -9.89
C GLN A 471 -38.18 19.11 -11.01
N PRO A 472 -38.53 19.16 -12.31
CA PRO A 472 -37.68 18.65 -13.38
C PRO A 472 -36.33 19.35 -13.48
N THR A 473 -36.28 20.67 -13.33
CA THR A 473 -35.04 21.45 -13.29
C THR A 473 -34.19 21.04 -12.09
N THR A 474 -34.80 20.86 -10.93
CA THR A 474 -34.09 20.36 -9.73
C THR A 474 -33.48 18.95 -9.96
N ALA A 475 -34.20 18.05 -10.63
CA ALA A 475 -33.70 16.73 -10.97
C ALA A 475 -32.47 16.79 -11.90
N LEU A 476 -32.45 17.72 -12.87
CA LEU A 476 -31.29 17.94 -13.75
C LEU A 476 -30.09 18.49 -12.99
N ILE A 477 -30.30 19.39 -12.05
CA ILE A 477 -29.26 19.95 -11.19
C ILE A 477 -28.69 18.85 -10.28
N VAL A 478 -29.54 17.99 -9.71
CA VAL A 478 -29.12 16.80 -8.95
C VAL A 478 -28.25 15.89 -9.79
N PHE A 479 -28.59 15.69 -11.07
CA PHE A 479 -27.71 14.94 -11.99
C PHE A 479 -26.33 15.54 -12.09
N GLY A 480 -26.20 16.86 -12.26
CA GLY A 480 -24.92 17.57 -12.35
C GLY A 480 -24.07 17.42 -11.09
N PHE A 481 -24.68 17.64 -9.91
CA PHE A 481 -23.97 17.48 -8.63
C PHE A 481 -23.59 16.03 -8.32
N ALA A 482 -24.45 15.08 -8.65
CA ALA A 482 -24.14 13.66 -8.50
C ALA A 482 -23.00 13.24 -9.42
N LEU A 483 -23.02 13.66 -10.68
CA LEU A 483 -21.94 13.41 -11.65
C LEU A 483 -20.62 13.96 -11.15
N ALA A 484 -20.57 15.24 -10.80
CA ALA A 484 -19.35 15.89 -10.32
C ALA A 484 -18.87 15.31 -8.98
N GLY A 485 -19.77 15.16 -8.01
CA GLY A 485 -19.46 14.68 -6.67
C GLY A 485 -18.90 13.26 -6.67
N PHE A 486 -19.55 12.33 -7.35
CA PHE A 486 -19.09 10.94 -7.41
C PHE A 486 -17.89 10.74 -8.34
N ALA A 487 -17.73 11.54 -9.39
CA ALA A 487 -16.56 11.49 -10.26
C ALA A 487 -15.30 12.03 -9.57
N MET A 488 -15.43 13.11 -8.78
CA MET A 488 -14.30 13.78 -8.13
C MET A 488 -14.00 13.25 -6.71
N ARG A 489 -14.81 12.36 -6.19
CA ARG A 489 -14.67 11.82 -4.84
C ARG A 489 -13.34 11.08 -4.62
N SER A 490 -12.84 10.39 -5.63
CA SER A 490 -11.55 9.70 -5.60
C SER A 490 -10.36 10.66 -5.62
N VAL A 491 -10.52 11.88 -6.10
CA VAL A 491 -9.48 12.91 -6.14
C VAL A 491 -9.30 13.55 -4.76
N SER A 492 -10.39 14.02 -4.15
CA SER A 492 -10.34 14.61 -2.81
C SER A 492 -11.72 14.59 -2.11
N PHE A 493 -11.70 14.40 -0.80
CA PHE A 493 -12.90 14.49 0.01
C PHE A 493 -13.47 15.92 0.07
N ALA A 494 -12.63 16.94 -0.14
CA ALA A 494 -13.10 18.33 -0.22
C ALA A 494 -14.10 18.53 -1.37
N TYR A 495 -13.83 17.97 -2.56
CA TYR A 495 -14.76 17.98 -3.69
C TYR A 495 -16.03 17.20 -3.39
N TRP A 496 -15.91 16.04 -2.70
CA TRP A 496 -17.08 15.32 -2.24
C TRP A 496 -17.94 16.16 -1.28
N ALA A 497 -17.34 16.86 -0.32
CA ALA A 497 -18.08 17.73 0.59
C ALA A 497 -18.74 18.92 -0.13
N LEU A 498 -18.09 19.49 -1.15
CA LEU A 498 -18.58 20.59 -1.95
C LEU A 498 -19.82 20.18 -2.78
N PHE A 499 -19.73 19.11 -3.55
CA PHE A 499 -20.81 18.67 -4.46
C PHE A 499 -21.83 17.78 -3.77
N GLY A 500 -21.43 16.98 -2.80
CA GLY A 500 -22.30 16.07 -2.05
C GLY A 500 -23.24 16.80 -1.06
N THR A 501 -22.88 18.01 -0.61
CA THR A 501 -23.76 18.80 0.26
C THR A 501 -24.99 19.30 -0.47
N PRO A 502 -24.92 20.01 -1.64
CA PRO A 502 -26.09 20.35 -2.43
C PRO A 502 -26.92 19.13 -2.83
N LEU A 503 -26.24 18.07 -3.27
CA LEU A 503 -26.88 16.82 -3.64
C LEU A 503 -27.73 16.25 -2.50
N ALA A 504 -27.19 16.13 -1.30
CA ALA A 504 -27.93 15.61 -0.16
C ALA A 504 -29.06 16.53 0.29
N MET A 505 -28.89 17.86 0.20
CA MET A 505 -29.97 18.82 0.48
C MET A 505 -31.13 18.65 -0.50
N MET A 506 -30.83 18.61 -1.80
CA MET A 506 -31.86 18.49 -2.84
C MET A 506 -32.58 17.15 -2.83
N LEU A 507 -31.88 16.05 -2.45
CA LEU A 507 -32.49 14.72 -2.33
C LEU A 507 -33.45 14.62 -1.14
N LEU A 508 -33.09 15.18 0.00
CA LEU A 508 -33.88 15.10 1.24
C LEU A 508 -35.05 16.09 1.23
N ASP A 509 -34.84 17.27 0.64
CA ASP A 509 -35.80 18.35 0.61
C ASP A 509 -36.45 18.52 -0.77
N PHE A 510 -36.45 17.45 -1.60
CA PHE A 510 -36.97 17.51 -2.99
C PHE A 510 -38.44 17.93 -3.07
N SER A 511 -39.22 17.61 -2.05
CA SER A 511 -40.65 17.94 -1.97
C SER A 511 -40.94 19.28 -1.27
N THR A 512 -39.96 19.84 -0.55
CA THR A 512 -40.10 21.08 0.23
C THR A 512 -38.95 22.01 -0.12
N PRO A 513 -39.21 23.24 -0.65
CA PRO A 513 -38.12 24.13 -1.05
C PRO A 513 -37.24 24.52 0.14
N ALA A 514 -35.99 24.13 0.13
CA ALA A 514 -34.98 24.56 1.11
C ALA A 514 -34.56 26.00 0.83
N GLY A 515 -34.70 26.88 1.83
CA GLY A 515 -34.30 28.28 1.75
C GLY A 515 -32.91 28.58 2.36
N TRP A 516 -32.52 29.85 2.37
CA TRP A 516 -31.27 30.31 2.99
C TRP A 516 -31.18 29.96 4.49
N ALA A 517 -32.33 29.92 5.20
CA ALA A 517 -32.37 29.51 6.61
C ALA A 517 -31.89 28.08 6.80
N THR A 518 -32.36 27.14 5.95
CA THR A 518 -31.93 25.72 5.99
C THR A 518 -30.42 25.58 5.68
N ALA A 519 -29.91 26.36 4.72
CA ALA A 519 -28.49 26.38 4.41
C ALA A 519 -27.64 26.87 5.59
N GLY A 520 -28.06 27.96 6.26
CA GLY A 520 -27.45 28.50 7.44
C GLY A 520 -27.43 27.52 8.62
N GLU A 521 -28.61 26.89 8.90
CA GLU A 521 -28.74 25.86 9.93
C GLU A 521 -27.82 24.67 9.65
N ARG A 522 -27.69 24.22 8.41
CA ARG A 522 -26.80 23.15 8.02
C ARG A 522 -25.32 23.49 8.26
N ILE A 523 -24.88 24.71 7.97
CA ILE A 523 -23.51 25.16 8.24
C ILE A 523 -23.25 25.13 9.76
N VAL A 524 -24.16 25.65 10.58
CA VAL A 524 -24.06 25.67 12.04
C VAL A 524 -24.02 24.24 12.60
N LEU A 525 -24.90 23.35 12.16
CA LEU A 525 -24.94 21.96 12.62
C LEU A 525 -23.72 21.15 12.15
N THR A 526 -23.19 21.45 10.97
CA THR A 526 -21.94 20.85 10.49
C THR A 526 -20.78 21.32 11.37
N PHE A 527 -20.70 22.60 11.72
CA PHE A 527 -19.69 23.12 12.64
C PHE A 527 -19.80 22.46 14.03
N ALA A 528 -21.01 22.36 14.58
CA ALA A 528 -21.27 21.69 15.86
C ALA A 528 -20.81 20.21 15.84
N GLY A 529 -21.20 19.45 14.79
CA GLY A 529 -20.77 18.06 14.60
C GLY A 529 -19.24 17.92 14.43
N THR A 530 -18.62 18.90 13.76
CA THR A 530 -17.18 18.99 13.62
C THR A 530 -16.49 19.22 14.96
N LEU A 531 -16.99 20.15 15.76
CA LEU A 531 -16.48 20.42 17.10
C LEU A 531 -16.61 19.19 18.00
N MET A 532 -17.74 18.48 17.95
CA MET A 532 -17.93 17.25 18.71
C MET A 532 -16.93 16.17 18.29
N SER A 533 -16.68 15.99 16.99
CA SER A 533 -15.68 15.03 16.46
C SER A 533 -14.28 15.42 16.93
N PHE A 534 -13.95 16.70 16.90
CA PHE A 534 -12.67 17.22 17.40
C PHE A 534 -12.49 16.96 18.90
N LEU A 535 -13.52 17.23 19.71
CA LEU A 535 -13.51 16.94 21.14
C LEU A 535 -13.39 15.43 21.39
N ALA A 536 -14.11 14.62 20.65
CA ALA A 536 -14.05 13.16 20.80
C ALA A 536 -12.64 12.60 20.51
N VAL A 537 -11.98 13.03 19.43
CA VAL A 537 -10.62 12.57 19.11
C VAL A 537 -9.58 13.12 20.08
N ARG A 538 -9.85 14.25 20.71
CA ARG A 538 -8.95 14.88 21.69
C ARG A 538 -9.08 14.29 23.10
N LEU A 539 -10.31 13.97 23.51
CA LEU A 539 -10.62 13.56 24.90
C LEU A 539 -10.72 12.05 25.08
N LEU A 540 -11.23 11.34 24.04
CA LEU A 540 -11.41 9.89 24.10
C LEU A 540 -10.17 9.17 23.56
N TRP A 541 -9.38 8.59 24.45
CA TRP A 541 -8.19 7.79 24.11
C TRP A 541 -7.19 8.50 23.18
N PRO A 542 -6.51 9.56 23.67
CA PRO A 542 -5.63 10.39 22.84
C PRO A 542 -4.35 9.69 22.37
N ALA A 543 -3.94 8.58 22.99
CA ALA A 543 -2.77 7.75 22.63
C ALA A 543 -3.14 6.29 22.48
N GLY A 544 -2.53 5.57 21.53
CA GLY A 544 -2.88 4.17 21.37
C GLY A 544 -2.20 3.39 20.26
N HIS A 545 -1.29 4.00 19.50
CA HIS A 545 -0.58 3.29 18.43
C HIS A 545 0.77 2.74 18.90
N LEU A 546 1.33 3.27 19.98
CA LEU A 546 2.64 2.92 20.53
C LEU A 546 2.69 1.60 21.32
N GLU A 547 1.58 1.19 21.94
CA GLU A 547 1.51 -0.04 22.75
C GLU A 547 1.89 -1.33 21.99
N ARG A 548 1.88 -1.28 20.64
CA ARG A 548 2.20 -2.43 19.78
C ARG A 548 3.53 -2.27 19.05
N LEU A 549 4.24 -1.18 19.26
CA LEU A 549 5.49 -0.96 18.56
C LEU A 549 6.55 -2.00 18.96
N PRO A 550 6.76 -2.36 20.24
CA PRO A 550 7.70 -3.41 20.60
C PRO A 550 7.40 -4.75 19.88
N VAL A 551 6.14 -5.22 19.89
CA VAL A 551 5.73 -6.45 19.19
C VAL A 551 5.94 -6.39 17.68
N ARG A 552 5.89 -5.19 17.08
CA ARG A 552 6.16 -5.02 15.62
C ARG A 552 7.64 -5.02 15.33
N LEU A 553 8.45 -4.44 16.20
CA LEU A 553 9.91 -4.46 16.10
C LEU A 553 10.46 -5.87 16.36
N GLU A 554 9.98 -6.57 17.41
CA GLU A 554 10.25 -7.98 17.64
C GLU A 554 9.99 -8.81 16.38
N ARG A 555 8.80 -8.67 15.79
CA ARG A 555 8.45 -9.38 14.57
C ARG A 555 9.32 -8.99 13.37
N LEU A 556 9.73 -7.72 13.26
CA LEU A 556 10.66 -7.27 12.24
C LEU A 556 11.99 -8.02 12.36
N LEU A 557 12.57 -8.03 13.55
CA LEU A 557 13.85 -8.67 13.85
C LEU A 557 13.76 -10.20 13.63
N ASP A 558 12.76 -10.86 14.20
CA ASP A 558 12.54 -12.31 14.08
C ASP A 558 12.37 -12.75 12.62
N THR A 559 11.54 -12.04 11.83
CA THR A 559 11.37 -12.41 10.40
C THR A 559 12.64 -12.20 9.59
N HIS A 560 13.47 -11.20 9.93
CA HIS A 560 14.76 -11.00 9.27
C HIS A 560 15.79 -12.03 9.72
N ALA A 561 15.87 -12.38 11.00
CA ALA A 561 16.71 -13.45 11.52
C ALA A 561 16.43 -14.78 10.79
N HIS A 562 15.15 -15.14 10.69
CA HIS A 562 14.73 -16.33 9.93
C HIS A 562 15.11 -16.28 8.45
N LEU A 563 15.07 -15.09 7.82
CA LEU A 563 15.46 -14.93 6.42
C LEU A 563 16.98 -15.07 6.27
N VAL A 564 17.78 -14.51 7.19
CA VAL A 564 19.24 -14.62 7.23
C VAL A 564 19.64 -16.09 7.38
N ARG A 565 19.09 -16.80 8.38
CA ARG A 565 19.35 -18.24 8.63
C ARG A 565 18.98 -19.11 7.43
N THR A 566 17.82 -18.84 6.81
CA THR A 566 17.43 -19.57 5.59
C THR A 566 18.39 -19.29 4.42
N THR A 567 19.02 -18.12 4.39
CA THR A 567 20.05 -17.79 3.38
C THR A 567 21.35 -18.53 3.69
N ALA A 568 21.74 -18.68 4.96
CA ALA A 568 22.85 -19.52 5.38
C ALA A 568 22.65 -20.98 4.93
N ASP A 569 21.44 -21.57 5.16
CA ASP A 569 21.08 -22.91 4.68
C ASP A 569 21.26 -23.06 3.14
N VAL A 570 20.92 -21.99 2.37
CA VAL A 570 21.12 -22.01 0.90
C VAL A 570 22.61 -22.02 0.54
N LEU A 571 23.45 -21.24 1.26
CA LEU A 571 24.90 -21.21 1.05
C LEU A 571 25.57 -22.53 1.46
N ALA A 572 25.11 -23.15 2.54
CA ALA A 572 25.56 -24.45 3.00
C ALA A 572 25.14 -25.61 2.08
N GLY A 573 24.27 -25.34 1.08
CA GLY A 573 23.73 -26.35 0.18
C GLY A 573 22.60 -27.22 0.77
N GLU A 574 22.14 -26.89 1.96
CA GLU A 574 21.01 -27.59 2.61
C GLU A 574 19.67 -27.30 1.96
N ARG A 575 19.57 -26.16 1.28
CA ARG A 575 18.40 -25.73 0.53
C ARG A 575 18.75 -25.26 -0.89
N VAL A 576 17.88 -25.57 -1.83
CA VAL A 576 18.08 -25.21 -3.24
C VAL A 576 17.70 -23.75 -3.54
N ARG A 577 16.81 -23.15 -2.75
CA ARG A 577 16.25 -21.80 -3.01
C ARG A 577 15.80 -21.12 -1.72
N LEU A 578 15.91 -19.80 -1.73
CA LEU A 578 15.27 -18.96 -0.73
C LEU A 578 13.73 -18.96 -0.94
N PRO A 579 12.92 -19.39 0.03
CA PRO A 579 11.47 -19.45 -0.08
C PRO A 579 10.86 -18.05 -0.23
N TYR A 580 9.95 -17.91 -1.19
CA TYR A 580 9.31 -16.62 -1.48
C TYR A 580 8.48 -16.07 -0.30
N ASP A 581 7.81 -16.95 0.45
CA ASP A 581 7.03 -16.60 1.64
C ASP A 581 7.88 -15.96 2.74
N ARG A 582 9.15 -16.33 2.89
CA ARG A 582 10.10 -15.72 3.82
C ARG A 582 10.44 -14.28 3.39
N ILE A 583 10.70 -14.06 2.11
CA ILE A 583 10.97 -12.71 1.57
C ILE A 583 9.76 -11.80 1.81
N VAL A 584 8.56 -12.27 1.48
CA VAL A 584 7.31 -11.52 1.70
C VAL A 584 7.01 -11.33 3.18
N GLY A 585 7.37 -12.28 4.02
CA GLY A 585 7.25 -12.17 5.48
C GLY A 585 8.05 -11.00 6.04
N ALA A 586 9.33 -10.91 5.68
CA ALA A 586 10.22 -9.82 6.08
C ALA A 586 9.72 -8.46 5.55
N GLU A 587 9.29 -8.39 4.29
CA GLU A 587 8.72 -7.17 3.70
C GLU A 587 7.47 -6.69 4.46
N ARG A 588 6.54 -7.58 4.78
CA ARG A 588 5.33 -7.24 5.55
C ARG A 588 5.64 -6.79 6.96
N ALA A 589 6.67 -7.35 7.58
CA ALA A 589 7.09 -6.93 8.91
C ALA A 589 7.67 -5.50 8.88
N ALA A 590 8.52 -5.18 7.92
CA ALA A 590 9.04 -3.83 7.70
C ALA A 590 7.91 -2.82 7.41
N GLU A 591 6.97 -3.17 6.53
CA GLU A 591 5.81 -2.33 6.20
C GLU A 591 4.91 -2.07 7.43
N ALA A 592 4.76 -3.05 8.34
CA ALA A 592 4.00 -2.86 9.57
C ALA A 592 4.64 -1.86 10.53
N VAL A 593 5.98 -1.77 10.55
CA VAL A 593 6.72 -0.74 11.31
C VAL A 593 6.60 0.62 10.61
N ALA A 594 6.76 0.68 9.28
CA ALA A 594 6.57 1.89 8.48
C ALA A 594 5.16 2.50 8.68
N ASP A 595 4.11 1.66 8.68
CA ASP A 595 2.74 2.08 8.96
C ASP A 595 2.59 2.69 10.37
N THR A 596 3.35 2.18 11.35
CA THR A 596 3.39 2.76 12.69
C THR A 596 4.01 4.16 12.68
N GLY A 597 5.14 4.34 11.99
CA GLY A 597 5.81 5.64 11.81
C GLY A 597 4.87 6.66 11.14
N ARG A 598 4.22 6.29 10.03
CA ARG A 598 3.22 7.15 9.35
C ARG A 598 2.08 7.57 10.29
N ARG A 599 1.55 6.67 11.11
CA ARG A 599 0.49 6.97 12.07
C ARG A 599 0.96 7.87 13.21
N LEU A 600 2.20 7.71 13.67
CA LEU A 600 2.82 8.59 14.66
C LEU A 600 2.95 10.02 14.12
N GLY A 601 3.30 10.20 12.85
CA GLY A 601 3.32 11.50 12.17
C GLY A 601 1.95 12.21 12.16
N GLN A 602 0.86 11.43 12.24
CA GLN A 602 -0.51 11.94 12.29
C GLN A 602 -1.02 12.18 13.73
N GLU A 603 -0.23 11.93 14.75
CA GLU A 603 -0.59 12.27 16.13
C GLU A 603 -0.61 13.79 16.36
N ARG A 604 -1.23 14.21 17.47
CA ARG A 604 -1.34 15.64 17.84
C ARG A 604 0.01 16.31 18.02
N VAL A 605 0.94 15.61 18.65
CA VAL A 605 2.34 16.01 18.83
C VAL A 605 3.18 14.86 18.30
N PRO A 606 3.59 14.92 17.02
CA PRO A 606 4.45 13.90 16.46
C PRO A 606 5.78 13.85 17.22
N ASP A 607 6.26 12.65 17.48
CA ASP A 607 7.63 12.45 17.95
C ASP A 607 8.53 12.28 16.72
N GLU A 608 9.04 13.40 16.20
CA GLU A 608 9.86 13.44 14.98
C GLU A 608 11.11 12.55 15.13
N GLY A 609 11.71 12.51 16.32
CA GLY A 609 12.88 11.68 16.57
C GLY A 609 12.55 10.17 16.52
N LEU A 610 11.41 9.75 17.08
CA LEU A 610 10.99 8.35 16.97
C LEU A 610 10.62 7.99 15.53
N ILE A 611 9.99 8.90 14.79
CA ILE A 611 9.65 8.68 13.39
C ILE A 611 10.92 8.46 12.56
N ALA A 612 11.93 9.32 12.71
CA ALA A 612 13.20 9.19 12.00
C ALA A 612 13.93 7.87 12.32
N ILE A 613 13.93 7.45 13.60
CA ILE A 613 14.49 6.17 14.02
C ILE A 613 13.76 5.00 13.33
N LEU A 614 12.42 5.03 13.29
CA LEU A 614 11.64 3.97 12.64
C LEU A 614 11.84 3.95 11.11
N GLU A 615 11.98 5.10 10.47
CA GLU A 615 12.30 5.19 9.03
C GLU A 615 13.67 4.57 8.76
N THR A 616 14.68 4.89 9.58
CA THR A 616 16.02 4.30 9.48
C THR A 616 15.98 2.78 9.64
N ALA A 617 15.25 2.27 10.64
CA ALA A 617 15.09 0.82 10.86
C ALA A 617 14.43 0.12 9.66
N VAL A 618 13.38 0.73 9.09
CA VAL A 618 12.65 0.17 7.94
C VAL A 618 13.51 0.17 6.68
N ASP A 619 14.23 1.25 6.42
CA ASP A 619 15.09 1.35 5.24
C ASP A 619 16.26 0.36 5.31
N ALA A 620 16.89 0.24 6.48
CA ALA A 620 17.93 -0.77 6.71
C ALA A 620 17.38 -2.21 6.59
N ALA A 621 16.19 -2.49 7.12
CA ALA A 621 15.54 -3.80 6.98
C ALA A 621 15.24 -4.16 5.51
N HIS A 622 14.81 -3.19 4.71
CA HIS A 622 14.62 -3.40 3.27
C HIS A 622 15.94 -3.71 2.57
N ARG A 623 17.04 -2.99 2.89
CA ARG A 623 18.36 -3.28 2.32
C ARG A 623 18.90 -4.64 2.76
N THR A 624 18.76 -4.99 4.05
CA THR A 624 19.10 -6.32 4.59
C THR A 624 18.43 -7.43 3.77
N ARG A 625 17.11 -7.34 3.56
CA ARG A 625 16.39 -8.32 2.73
C ARG A 625 16.94 -8.38 1.30
N ASP A 626 17.24 -7.25 0.68
CA ASP A 626 17.73 -7.18 -0.69
C ASP A 626 19.12 -7.79 -0.83
N HIS A 627 20.00 -7.55 0.13
CA HIS A 627 21.31 -8.20 0.20
C HIS A 627 21.19 -9.71 0.33
N LEU A 628 20.25 -10.21 1.14
CA LEU A 628 20.00 -11.65 1.28
C LEU A 628 19.47 -12.27 -0.01
N ILE A 629 18.59 -11.58 -0.75
CA ILE A 629 18.16 -12.02 -2.07
C ILE A 629 19.34 -12.09 -3.04
N ALA A 630 20.22 -11.08 -3.04
CA ALA A 630 21.40 -11.05 -3.90
C ALA A 630 22.36 -12.20 -3.56
N VAL A 631 22.70 -12.40 -2.30
CA VAL A 631 23.57 -13.49 -1.82
C VAL A 631 23.00 -14.85 -2.22
N ALA A 632 21.72 -15.13 -1.93
CA ALA A 632 21.08 -16.40 -2.27
C ALA A 632 21.03 -16.68 -3.78
N ARG A 633 20.95 -15.62 -4.60
CA ARG A 633 20.92 -15.76 -6.06
C ARG A 633 22.28 -15.91 -6.70
N LEU A 634 23.28 -15.26 -6.16
CA LEU A 634 24.66 -15.40 -6.61
C LEU A 634 25.21 -16.80 -6.32
N SER A 635 24.73 -17.44 -5.26
CA SER A 635 25.17 -18.76 -4.81
C SER A 635 24.31 -19.92 -5.33
N ARG A 636 23.42 -19.69 -6.30
CA ARG A 636 22.40 -20.65 -6.75
C ARG A 636 22.94 -21.79 -7.65
N GLU A 637 24.10 -21.64 -8.23
CA GLU A 637 24.66 -22.58 -9.20
C GLU A 637 25.69 -23.46 -8.49
N GLU A 638 25.39 -24.74 -8.22
CA GLU A 638 26.22 -25.79 -7.64
C GLU A 638 26.85 -25.51 -6.25
N ALA A 639 27.04 -26.53 -5.43
CA ALA A 639 27.72 -26.43 -4.16
C ALA A 639 29.19 -26.04 -4.38
N VAL A 640 29.55 -24.84 -3.96
CA VAL A 640 30.89 -24.25 -4.13
C VAL A 640 31.46 -23.94 -2.77
N ASP A 641 32.77 -23.89 -2.70
CA ASP A 641 33.49 -23.45 -1.50
C ASP A 641 33.22 -21.96 -1.23
N THR A 642 32.17 -21.66 -0.42
CA THR A 642 31.77 -20.31 -0.03
C THR A 642 32.57 -19.75 1.14
N GLY A 643 33.49 -20.54 1.71
CA GLY A 643 34.28 -20.14 2.89
C GLY A 643 33.39 -19.87 4.12
N PRO A 644 33.73 -18.88 4.94
CA PRO A 644 33.04 -18.60 6.22
C PRO A 644 31.69 -17.87 6.06
N MET A 645 31.10 -17.79 4.86
CA MET A 645 29.87 -17.05 4.64
C MET A 645 28.67 -17.59 5.43
N PRO A 646 28.42 -18.92 5.49
CA PRO A 646 27.29 -19.43 6.27
C PRO A 646 27.40 -19.08 7.76
N GLU A 647 28.59 -19.21 8.34
CA GLU A 647 28.89 -18.90 9.75
C GLU A 647 28.68 -17.40 10.07
N ILE A 648 29.07 -16.51 9.14
CA ILE A 648 28.80 -15.06 9.27
C ILE A 648 27.29 -14.80 9.31
N LEU A 649 26.53 -15.44 8.42
CA LEU A 649 25.09 -15.27 8.38
C LEU A 649 24.41 -15.83 9.63
N ASP A 650 24.84 -17.00 10.13
CA ASP A 650 24.28 -17.58 11.35
C ASP A 650 24.48 -16.66 12.56
N ARG A 651 25.68 -16.07 12.71
CA ARG A 651 25.93 -15.09 13.77
C ARG A 651 25.08 -13.83 13.64
N LEU A 652 24.88 -13.31 12.42
CA LEU A 652 23.98 -12.18 12.18
C LEU A 652 22.53 -12.54 12.53
N ALA A 653 22.10 -13.78 12.28
CA ALA A 653 20.78 -14.26 12.67
C ALA A 653 20.63 -14.33 14.19
N ASP A 654 21.64 -14.85 14.90
CA ASP A 654 21.65 -14.93 16.35
C ASP A 654 21.56 -13.54 17.01
N GLN A 655 22.30 -12.55 16.50
CA GLN A 655 22.22 -11.15 16.97
C GLN A 655 20.83 -10.54 16.77
N LEU A 656 20.17 -10.82 15.65
CA LEU A 656 18.81 -10.37 15.40
C LEU A 656 17.80 -11.04 16.33
N GLU A 657 17.91 -12.35 16.60
CA GLU A 657 17.05 -13.09 17.51
C GLU A 657 17.24 -12.60 18.96
N GLU A 658 18.48 -12.43 19.43
CA GLU A 658 18.76 -11.88 20.75
C GLU A 658 18.18 -10.46 20.91
N THR A 659 18.32 -9.64 19.89
CA THR A 659 17.72 -8.30 19.89
C THR A 659 16.18 -8.36 19.88
N ALA A 660 15.58 -9.32 19.19
CA ALA A 660 14.12 -9.50 19.19
C ALA A 660 13.61 -9.79 20.61
N ASP A 661 14.30 -10.65 21.35
CA ASP A 661 13.98 -10.97 22.76
C ASP A 661 14.10 -9.72 23.65
N LEU A 662 15.16 -8.93 23.50
CA LEU A 662 15.35 -7.67 24.23
C LEU A 662 14.26 -6.63 23.94
N VAL A 663 13.79 -6.58 22.71
CA VAL A 663 12.69 -5.67 22.28
C VAL A 663 11.33 -6.17 22.79
N ALA A 664 11.13 -7.50 22.88
CA ALA A 664 9.89 -8.10 23.39
C ALA A 664 9.66 -7.82 24.88
N GLU A 665 10.73 -7.83 25.68
CA GLU A 665 10.71 -7.62 27.13
C GLU A 665 11.46 -6.33 27.54
N PRO A 666 10.96 -5.15 27.15
CA PRO A 666 11.69 -3.89 27.33
C PRO A 666 11.84 -3.48 28.80
N ALA A 667 11.12 -4.12 29.73
CA ALA A 667 11.22 -3.82 31.16
C ALA A 667 12.53 -4.29 31.80
N ASP A 668 13.18 -5.26 31.22
CA ASP A 668 14.41 -5.89 31.75
C ASP A 668 15.68 -5.18 31.31
N ARG A 669 15.57 -4.26 30.32
CA ARG A 669 16.71 -3.50 29.79
C ARG A 669 16.82 -2.11 30.41
N ALA A 670 18.07 -1.73 30.79
CA ALA A 670 18.38 -0.35 31.18
C ALA A 670 18.51 0.53 29.93
N PRO A 671 17.91 1.75 29.91
CA PRO A 671 18.09 2.67 28.79
C PRO A 671 19.57 3.03 28.57
N GLY A 672 20.03 2.89 27.33
CA GLY A 672 21.43 3.15 26.99
C GLY A 672 22.37 1.99 27.24
N GLU A 673 21.86 0.82 27.54
CA GLU A 673 22.67 -0.42 27.56
C GLU A 673 23.25 -0.70 26.18
N PRO A 674 24.53 -1.09 26.07
CA PRO A 674 25.16 -1.32 24.77
C PRO A 674 24.39 -2.38 23.95
N SER A 675 24.45 -2.20 22.64
CA SER A 675 23.85 -3.13 21.68
C SER A 675 24.56 -4.50 21.76
N PRO A 676 23.87 -5.63 21.60
CA PRO A 676 24.48 -6.95 21.55
C PRO A 676 25.27 -7.21 20.25
N VAL A 677 25.50 -6.18 19.44
CA VAL A 677 26.23 -6.30 18.16
C VAL A 677 27.69 -6.69 18.42
N GLU A 678 28.05 -7.90 18.04
CA GLU A 678 29.44 -8.35 18.00
C GLU A 678 30.13 -7.83 16.74
N GLU A 679 31.37 -7.38 16.89
CA GLU A 679 32.23 -7.07 15.73
C GLU A 679 32.60 -8.37 14.99
N LEU A 680 32.06 -8.58 13.80
CA LEU A 680 32.39 -9.70 12.91
C LEU A 680 33.66 -9.40 12.09
N SER A 681 34.63 -8.72 12.69
CA SER A 681 35.84 -8.24 11.99
C SER A 681 36.77 -9.39 11.63
N GLU A 682 36.87 -10.42 12.47
CA GLU A 682 37.71 -11.60 12.23
C GLU A 682 37.11 -12.45 11.08
N GLU A 683 35.82 -12.71 11.09
CA GLU A 683 35.15 -13.51 10.07
C GLU A 683 35.19 -12.84 8.69
N LEU A 684 35.08 -11.51 8.66
CA LEU A 684 35.22 -10.74 7.42
C LEU A 684 36.65 -10.75 6.91
N ALA A 685 37.65 -10.73 7.80
CA ALA A 685 39.07 -10.89 7.44
C ALA A 685 39.35 -12.31 6.92
N ASP A 686 38.72 -13.33 7.50
CA ASP A 686 38.79 -14.70 7.00
C ASP A 686 38.17 -14.84 5.61
N LEU A 687 37.04 -14.14 5.34
CA LEU A 687 36.44 -14.10 4.02
C LEU A 687 37.34 -13.42 2.98
N ASP A 688 38.06 -12.36 3.35
CA ASP A 688 39.04 -11.70 2.49
C ASP A 688 40.26 -12.61 2.24
N SER A 689 40.72 -13.35 3.26
CA SER A 689 41.75 -14.35 3.13
C SER A 689 41.35 -15.50 2.20
N HIS A 690 40.10 -15.96 2.33
CA HIS A 690 39.52 -16.98 1.44
C HIS A 690 39.48 -16.51 -0.01
N LEU A 691 38.99 -15.29 -0.29
CA LEU A 691 38.97 -14.67 -1.63
C LEU A 691 40.39 -14.58 -2.22
N SER A 692 41.37 -14.16 -1.41
CA SER A 692 42.77 -14.09 -1.81
C SER A 692 43.33 -15.47 -2.17
N THR A 693 42.93 -16.50 -1.44
CA THR A 693 43.32 -17.89 -1.70
C THR A 693 42.74 -18.43 -2.99
N LEU A 694 41.43 -18.17 -3.25
CA LEU A 694 40.78 -18.51 -4.50
C LEU A 694 41.44 -17.81 -5.70
N THR A 695 41.78 -16.53 -5.56
CA THR A 695 42.46 -15.75 -6.58
C THR A 695 43.84 -16.36 -6.91
N ARG A 696 44.64 -16.74 -5.88
CA ARG A 696 45.93 -17.41 -6.08
C ARG A 696 45.77 -18.77 -6.77
N ARG A 697 44.80 -19.59 -6.33
CA ARG A 697 44.51 -20.89 -6.96
C ARG A 697 44.15 -20.73 -8.43
N ARG A 698 43.29 -19.71 -8.75
CA ARG A 698 42.91 -19.45 -10.14
C ARG A 698 44.07 -18.98 -11.01
N ARG A 699 44.98 -18.15 -10.48
CA ARG A 699 46.23 -17.78 -11.17
C ARG A 699 47.10 -19.00 -11.45
N ALA A 700 47.21 -19.94 -10.52
CA ALA A 700 47.95 -21.17 -10.71
C ALA A 700 47.32 -22.09 -11.79
N GLU A 701 45.98 -22.19 -11.81
CA GLU A 701 45.27 -22.92 -12.87
C GLU A 701 45.56 -22.31 -14.25
N ILE A 702 45.47 -20.99 -14.40
CA ILE A 702 45.77 -20.29 -15.64
C ILE A 702 47.21 -20.54 -16.08
N ALA A 703 48.18 -20.46 -15.16
CA ALA A 703 49.58 -20.70 -15.42
C ALA A 703 49.88 -22.14 -15.85
N SER A 704 49.09 -23.13 -15.39
CA SER A 704 49.21 -24.53 -15.78
C SER A 704 48.44 -24.89 -17.08
N GLY A 705 47.88 -23.91 -17.79
CA GLY A 705 47.13 -24.13 -19.01
C GLY A 705 45.62 -24.39 -18.82
N GLY A 706 45.11 -24.30 -17.59
CA GLY A 706 43.69 -24.48 -17.24
C GLY A 706 42.80 -23.30 -17.58
N GLY A 707 43.20 -22.40 -18.48
CA GLY A 707 42.43 -21.23 -18.93
C GLY A 707 41.37 -21.49 -19.98
N GLY A 708 41.00 -22.74 -20.23
CA GLY A 708 40.09 -23.16 -21.28
C GLY A 708 38.67 -22.62 -21.15
N GLU A 709 37.79 -23.03 -22.08
CA GLU A 709 36.40 -22.63 -22.17
C GLU A 709 35.53 -23.19 -21.02
N ASP A 710 35.98 -24.29 -20.37
CA ASP A 710 35.21 -24.93 -19.31
C ASP A 710 35.41 -24.23 -17.96
N MET A 711 34.31 -24.06 -17.25
CA MET A 711 34.25 -23.45 -15.95
C MET A 711 34.81 -24.39 -14.89
N THR A 712 35.98 -24.05 -14.29
CA THR A 712 36.55 -24.84 -13.20
C THR A 712 35.83 -24.57 -11.87
N PRO A 713 35.84 -25.52 -10.91
CA PRO A 713 35.31 -25.29 -9.56
C PRO A 713 35.91 -24.06 -8.87
N VAL A 714 37.23 -23.83 -9.03
CA VAL A 714 37.90 -22.63 -8.45
C VAL A 714 37.39 -21.33 -9.11
N GLN A 715 37.23 -21.35 -10.41
CA GLN A 715 36.66 -20.19 -11.12
C GLN A 715 35.22 -19.91 -10.68
N HIS A 716 34.44 -20.96 -10.46
CA HIS A 716 33.07 -20.86 -9.97
C HIS A 716 33.02 -20.26 -8.55
N ALA A 717 33.87 -20.80 -7.64
CA ALA A 717 34.01 -20.27 -6.29
C ALA A 717 34.47 -18.80 -6.30
N LEU A 718 35.46 -18.43 -7.10
CA LEU A 718 35.94 -17.07 -7.20
C LEU A 718 34.84 -16.12 -7.68
N LEU A 719 34.06 -16.52 -8.69
CA LEU A 719 32.91 -15.77 -9.16
C LEU A 719 31.89 -15.51 -8.05
N GLN A 720 31.52 -16.53 -7.31
CA GLN A 720 30.51 -16.41 -6.25
C GLN A 720 31.01 -15.55 -5.09
N VAL A 721 32.21 -15.87 -4.57
CA VAL A 721 32.75 -15.18 -3.41
C VAL A 721 33.05 -13.70 -3.71
N SER A 722 33.57 -13.37 -4.92
CA SER A 722 33.80 -11.97 -5.30
C SER A 722 32.52 -11.14 -5.38
N GLY A 723 31.44 -11.73 -5.90
CA GLY A 723 30.13 -11.04 -6.00
C GLY A 723 29.43 -10.89 -4.65
N THR A 724 29.56 -11.87 -3.75
CA THR A 724 28.86 -11.87 -2.46
C THR A 724 29.63 -11.16 -1.33
N ARG A 725 30.96 -11.11 -1.39
CA ARG A 725 31.79 -10.50 -0.33
C ARG A 725 31.38 -9.06 0.00
N HIS A 726 31.24 -8.22 -1.02
CA HIS A 726 30.82 -6.83 -0.82
C HIS A 726 29.40 -6.75 -0.22
N THR A 727 28.51 -7.58 -0.73
CA THR A 727 27.11 -7.66 -0.28
C THR A 727 27.01 -8.11 1.19
N ILE A 728 27.85 -9.06 1.64
CA ILE A 728 27.91 -9.50 3.06
C ILE A 728 28.40 -8.37 3.96
N GLY A 729 29.41 -7.61 3.53
CA GLY A 729 29.87 -6.43 4.29
C GLY A 729 28.80 -5.34 4.41
N ALA A 730 28.01 -5.13 3.36
CA ALA A 730 26.86 -4.21 3.40
C ALA A 730 25.72 -4.77 4.26
N LEU A 731 25.41 -6.05 4.13
CA LEU A 731 24.42 -6.77 4.95
C LEU A 731 24.70 -6.61 6.45
N ARG A 732 25.95 -6.78 6.87
CA ARG A 732 26.35 -6.58 8.27
C ARG A 732 25.98 -5.17 8.74
N ARG A 733 26.42 -4.13 8.03
CA ARG A 733 26.14 -2.73 8.41
C ARG A 733 24.65 -2.43 8.49
N ASP A 734 23.87 -2.94 7.54
CA ASP A 734 22.43 -2.71 7.55
C ASP A 734 21.73 -3.50 8.68
N THR A 735 22.20 -4.71 8.99
CA THR A 735 21.73 -5.49 10.15
C THR A 735 22.03 -4.77 11.46
N GLU A 736 23.25 -4.25 11.63
CA GLU A 736 23.63 -3.40 12.78
C GLU A 736 22.69 -2.20 12.90
N THR A 737 22.41 -1.51 11.79
CA THR A 737 21.49 -0.37 11.75
C THR A 737 20.07 -0.75 12.16
N VAL A 738 19.57 -1.91 11.72
CA VAL A 738 18.24 -2.42 12.14
C VAL A 738 18.21 -2.66 13.64
N ILE A 739 19.23 -3.31 14.18
CA ILE A 739 19.35 -3.62 15.61
C ILE A 739 19.40 -2.32 16.43
N GLU A 740 20.35 -1.44 16.14
CA GLU A 740 20.52 -0.17 16.86
C GLU A 740 19.26 0.72 16.81
N SER A 741 18.67 0.86 15.63
CA SER A 741 17.46 1.65 15.47
C SER A 741 16.27 1.04 16.22
N SER A 742 16.14 -0.29 16.24
CA SER A 742 15.06 -0.98 16.98
C SER A 742 15.21 -0.77 18.48
N LEU A 743 16.42 -0.90 19.02
CA LEU A 743 16.71 -0.64 20.43
C LEU A 743 16.49 0.83 20.80
N ALA A 744 16.99 1.77 19.98
CA ALA A 744 16.78 3.20 20.19
C ALA A 744 15.30 3.60 20.18
N ALA A 745 14.47 2.93 19.35
CA ALA A 745 13.02 3.15 19.35
C ALA A 745 12.38 2.71 20.67
N VAL A 746 12.81 1.58 21.23
CA VAL A 746 12.33 1.08 22.53
C VAL A 746 12.76 1.99 23.66
N ASP A 747 14.03 2.42 23.72
CA ASP A 747 14.58 3.34 24.73
C ASP A 747 13.78 4.65 24.73
N ARG A 748 13.48 5.19 23.55
CA ARG A 748 12.69 6.43 23.42
C ARG A 748 11.24 6.26 23.87
N LEU A 749 10.64 5.09 23.69
CA LEU A 749 9.31 4.78 24.23
C LEU A 749 9.33 4.77 25.75
N GLN A 750 10.32 4.12 26.38
CA GLN A 750 10.45 4.08 27.85
C GLN A 750 10.65 5.48 28.45
N GLU A 751 11.47 6.33 27.81
CA GLU A 751 11.61 7.73 28.22
C GLU A 751 10.30 8.50 28.18
N ARG A 752 9.53 8.31 27.10
CA ARG A 752 8.21 8.96 26.94
C ARG A 752 7.24 8.53 28.04
N ASP A 753 7.20 7.26 28.36
CA ASP A 753 6.33 6.71 29.39
C ASP A 753 6.72 7.22 30.81
N ARG A 754 8.03 7.29 31.08
CA ARG A 754 8.55 7.91 32.32
C ARG A 754 8.16 9.39 32.45
N ARG A 755 8.31 10.18 31.39
CA ARG A 755 7.91 11.60 31.37
C ARG A 755 6.41 11.78 31.55
N THR A 756 5.61 10.87 31.01
CA THR A 756 4.14 10.89 31.14
C THR A 756 3.70 10.53 32.56
N SER A 757 4.33 9.53 33.17
CA SER A 757 4.05 9.10 34.55
C SER A 757 4.46 10.15 35.56
N LEU A 758 5.55 10.88 35.35
CA LEU A 758 5.99 12.01 36.20
C LEU A 758 5.04 13.20 36.15
N ARG A 759 4.39 13.46 35.01
CA ARG A 759 3.39 14.53 34.86
C ARG A 759 2.03 14.21 35.49
N LEU A 760 1.76 12.94 35.79
CA LEU A 760 0.51 12.47 36.38
C LEU A 760 0.63 12.24 37.90
N ARG A 761 1.81 12.43 38.50
CA ARG A 761 1.96 12.50 39.96
C ARG A 761 1.61 13.92 40.41
N PRO A 762 0.56 14.07 41.28
CA PRO A 762 0.11 15.37 41.77
C PRO A 762 1.18 16.07 42.64
#